data_f202b9ba24ec391f0fbd11584281eefe
#
_entry.id   f202b9ba24ec391f0fbd11584281eefe
#
_cell.length_a   1.000
_cell.length_b   1.000
_cell.length_c   1.000
_cell.angle_alpha   90.00
_cell.angle_beta   90.00
_cell.angle_gamma   90.00
#
_symmetry.space_group_name_H-M   'P 1'
#
loop_
_entity.id
_entity.type
_entity.pdbx_description
1 polymer ?
#
loop_
_entity_poly.entity_id
_entity_poly.type
_entity_poly.pdbx_seq_one_letter_code
_entity_poly.pdbx_strand_id
1 'polypeptide(L)'
;MNSTFYLERNFTHGDRTYTETELLTASTHIVVLAEPGGGKTELMKSLAQKLNTSVLNASVFAYVGADKNSPLIIDAVDEVARIDQSGIHKLLALARTSNPTRVIMSSRSSEWGQASTSIFKNFLGFSPMVVRLREFDQNEQHAIFQHHAPEEDFFAFQTEVTRFSLEMLLPNPQFLKMFTDAYLESDRRFADKRSIFALAVERLAKEANPNIPKASVSLSVAQKISFSAEVYAKLLLSGAEGVSTTDATSSRMYPMLSALFSGSTACYDILSTQLFKPGDKEDQHRPVHKIVAEYCAADYLIKRIADPVDVLTLPKCLPVIAPNGTARDELRGLLGWMAALGNRSVQGAIIELDAYAVLANGDPSQLERSSKRQVLHRLKEIEAEDPYFRRSDFWRRFSAAGFFTQDVVEEIKPLLTMSNEGHLRSLILELLADSPVNCHLASELSLLTLNPDESEQIRTLASRCLLDVKEYDFIGALAVLIFEASNISLNIAAKVIEVIGPEKFNHTYLSGFLRVCANLYPAHKAQFERVIGTRYFIKKLISHFSQHTLELLLDELTHNLHCHCGKKSYECDCRNGISKIVGSMVDRYFELAQAPFDPVRIWQWIGNLNFHRHCQPDQSKSVQILQENDTLRQEIIAYVFGPLTDRKEIFNLRVEKFSGHLHSHSGLHLWRKDNKFLIDLAFKTDNVDLWASFLVNHQRYKNKEEQGPDDLRAQMRQHALSKPVFMREWARFNNGMRLSEQEHLLWRFRHNRSMKRHDRKQRDIHARNIKFVSENKEIIECGRHWGCLVRFAELVLMHPERIELEFGDEKLVRTALRNCLDFITPEVPKQRCNANLNTGILRRFYMPPVWRFYVQKVVLNASILSYLQL
;
A
#
# COMPACT_ATOMS: atom_id res chain seq x y z
N MET A 1 -27.70 -17.36 23.36
CA MET A 1 -26.35 -17.30 23.96
C MET A 1 -25.65 -16.16 23.24
N ASN A 2 -25.44 -15.04 23.97
CA ASN A 2 -24.66 -13.93 23.37
C ASN A 2 -23.24 -14.42 23.19
N SER A 3 -22.78 -14.57 21.96
CA SER A 3 -21.38 -14.84 21.66
C SER A 3 -20.58 -13.64 22.14
N THR A 4 -19.84 -13.79 23.21
CA THR A 4 -18.88 -12.78 23.65
C THR A 4 -17.87 -12.60 22.52
N PHE A 5 -17.73 -11.37 22.02
CA PHE A 5 -16.76 -11.04 20.97
C PHE A 5 -15.34 -11.34 21.50
N TYR A 6 -14.64 -12.17 20.77
CA TYR A 6 -13.25 -12.54 21.06
C TYR A 6 -12.47 -12.73 19.75
N LEU A 7 -11.27 -12.18 19.72
CA LEU A 7 -10.31 -12.41 18.63
C LEU A 7 -9.19 -13.33 19.10
N GLU A 8 -8.90 -14.39 18.37
CA GLU A 8 -7.78 -15.29 18.66
C GLU A 8 -6.46 -14.52 18.73
N ARG A 9 -5.62 -14.91 19.70
CA ARG A 9 -4.41 -14.15 20.02
C ARG A 9 -3.14 -14.87 19.53
N ASN A 10 -2.17 -14.04 19.19
CA ASN A 10 -0.84 -14.49 18.82
C ASN A 10 0.17 -14.20 19.94
N PHE A 11 1.21 -15.04 20.05
CA PHE A 11 2.23 -14.99 21.09
C PHE A 11 3.62 -14.98 20.49
N THR A 12 4.58 -14.36 21.17
CA THR A 12 6.00 -14.41 20.81
C THR A 12 6.81 -15.14 21.88
N HIS A 13 7.73 -16.00 21.42
CA HIS A 13 8.76 -16.64 22.24
C HIS A 13 10.08 -16.66 21.47
N GLY A 14 11.02 -15.81 21.87
CA GLY A 14 12.18 -15.49 21.03
C GLY A 14 11.74 -14.92 19.67
N ASP A 15 12.28 -15.45 18.58
CA ASP A 15 11.95 -15.02 17.21
C ASP A 15 10.73 -15.73 16.60
N ARG A 16 10.06 -16.59 17.36
CA ARG A 16 8.92 -17.35 16.86
C ARG A 16 7.59 -16.80 17.34
N THR A 17 6.60 -16.83 16.44
CA THR A 17 5.21 -16.50 16.74
C THR A 17 4.38 -17.77 16.80
N TYR A 18 3.42 -17.83 17.73
CA TYR A 18 2.52 -18.97 17.95
C TYR A 18 1.08 -18.47 17.99
N THR A 19 0.18 -19.20 17.39
CA THR A 19 -1.27 -19.09 17.61
C THR A 19 -1.65 -19.77 18.92
N GLU A 20 -2.88 -19.59 19.41
CA GLU A 20 -3.36 -20.27 20.63
C GLU A 20 -3.26 -21.80 20.52
N THR A 21 -3.60 -22.36 19.37
CA THR A 21 -3.57 -23.80 19.11
C THR A 21 -2.13 -24.33 19.05
N GLU A 22 -1.25 -23.61 18.37
CA GLU A 22 0.17 -23.97 18.30
C GLU A 22 0.83 -23.86 19.67
N LEU A 23 0.49 -22.83 20.47
CA LEU A 23 1.00 -22.69 21.83
C LEU A 23 0.63 -23.88 22.70
N LEU A 24 -0.63 -24.32 22.64
CA LEU A 24 -1.10 -25.48 23.38
C LEU A 24 -0.42 -26.79 22.96
N THR A 25 0.02 -26.92 21.73
CA THR A 25 0.77 -28.10 21.25
C THR A 25 2.27 -28.02 21.58
N ALA A 26 2.83 -26.81 21.66
CA ALA A 26 4.27 -26.60 21.86
C ALA A 26 4.73 -26.89 23.28
N SER A 27 3.91 -26.64 24.31
CA SER A 27 4.30 -26.90 25.71
C SER A 27 3.09 -27.22 26.59
N THR A 28 3.36 -28.02 27.64
CA THR A 28 2.38 -28.28 28.70
C THR A 28 2.51 -27.31 29.87
N HIS A 29 3.61 -26.57 29.97
CA HIS A 29 3.86 -25.60 31.03
C HIS A 29 4.14 -24.24 30.41
N ILE A 30 3.18 -23.32 30.54
CA ILE A 30 3.18 -22.05 29.82
C ILE A 30 2.96 -20.91 30.82
N VAL A 31 3.73 -19.85 30.66
CA VAL A 31 3.49 -18.58 31.35
C VAL A 31 3.25 -17.50 30.29
N VAL A 32 2.07 -16.90 30.33
CA VAL A 32 1.70 -15.82 29.41
C VAL A 32 1.95 -14.48 30.08
N LEU A 33 2.88 -13.74 29.54
CA LEU A 33 3.16 -12.38 29.98
C LEU A 33 2.40 -11.39 29.08
N ALA A 34 1.71 -10.48 29.71
CA ALA A 34 1.06 -9.38 28.98
C ALA A 34 0.89 -8.17 29.89
N GLU A 35 0.81 -7.02 29.24
CA GLU A 35 0.58 -5.76 29.94
C GLU A 35 -0.87 -5.65 30.46
N PRO A 36 -1.12 -4.77 31.44
CA PRO A 36 -2.47 -4.43 31.86
C PRO A 36 -3.30 -3.95 30.65
N GLY A 37 -4.55 -4.38 30.56
CA GLY A 37 -5.43 -4.03 29.44
C GLY A 37 -5.19 -4.78 28.13
N GLY A 38 -4.19 -5.65 28.06
CA GLY A 38 -3.86 -6.43 26.85
C GLY A 38 -4.82 -7.60 26.56
N GLY A 39 -5.85 -7.82 27.37
CA GLY A 39 -6.85 -8.88 27.15
C GLY A 39 -6.49 -10.24 27.75
N LYS A 40 -5.62 -10.32 28.80
CA LYS A 40 -5.22 -11.56 29.46
C LYS A 40 -6.38 -12.45 29.91
N THR A 41 -7.33 -11.89 30.59
CA THR A 41 -8.47 -12.63 31.17
C THR A 41 -9.33 -13.29 30.09
N GLU A 42 -9.61 -12.58 28.99
CA GLU A 42 -10.38 -13.15 27.87
C GLU A 42 -9.59 -14.24 27.15
N LEU A 43 -8.29 -14.06 27.00
CA LEU A 43 -7.41 -15.09 26.50
C LEU A 43 -7.41 -16.34 27.39
N MET A 44 -7.27 -16.19 28.72
CA MET A 44 -7.28 -17.33 29.65
C MET A 44 -8.61 -18.10 29.61
N LYS A 45 -9.74 -17.40 29.42
CA LYS A 45 -11.04 -18.03 29.14
C LYS A 45 -11.06 -18.82 27.82
N SER A 46 -10.51 -18.26 26.74
CA SER A 46 -10.40 -18.97 25.45
C SER A 46 -9.56 -20.26 25.57
N LEU A 47 -8.38 -20.16 26.21
CA LEU A 47 -7.53 -21.34 26.46
C LEU A 47 -8.22 -22.39 27.33
N ALA A 48 -8.98 -21.95 28.32
CA ALA A 48 -9.77 -22.85 29.19
C ALA A 48 -10.86 -23.58 28.40
N GLN A 49 -11.57 -22.90 27.54
CA GLN A 49 -12.58 -23.52 26.65
C GLN A 49 -11.91 -24.57 25.73
N LYS A 50 -10.77 -24.24 25.13
CA LYS A 50 -10.02 -25.17 24.26
C LYS A 50 -9.50 -26.42 25.00
N LEU A 51 -9.25 -26.30 26.31
CA LEU A 51 -8.81 -27.41 27.18
C LEU A 51 -9.93 -28.04 27.99
N ASN A 52 -11.18 -27.62 27.78
CA ASN A 52 -12.35 -28.10 28.50
C ASN A 52 -12.20 -28.04 30.05
N THR A 53 -11.70 -26.88 30.53
CA THR A 53 -11.48 -26.60 31.94
C THR A 53 -11.98 -25.19 32.29
N SER A 54 -11.85 -24.79 33.54
CA SER A 54 -12.21 -23.44 34.03
C SER A 54 -10.96 -22.62 34.35
N VAL A 55 -11.07 -21.29 34.24
CA VAL A 55 -10.05 -20.36 34.73
C VAL A 55 -10.21 -20.12 36.21
N LEU A 56 -9.13 -20.24 36.96
CA LEU A 56 -9.05 -19.89 38.36
C LEU A 56 -8.26 -18.58 38.49
N ASN A 57 -8.85 -17.61 39.19
CA ASN A 57 -8.09 -16.44 39.60
C ASN A 57 -7.06 -16.83 40.67
N ALA A 58 -5.84 -16.31 40.58
CA ALA A 58 -4.74 -16.67 41.48
C ALA A 58 -5.09 -16.45 42.95
N SER A 59 -5.82 -15.38 43.28
CA SER A 59 -6.28 -15.09 44.64
C SER A 59 -7.26 -16.13 45.16
N VAL A 60 -8.16 -16.63 44.32
CA VAL A 60 -9.14 -17.69 44.70
C VAL A 60 -8.44 -19.04 44.78
N PHE A 61 -7.58 -19.35 43.84
CA PHE A 61 -6.80 -20.59 43.80
C PHE A 61 -5.95 -20.76 45.06
N ALA A 62 -5.40 -19.67 45.60
CA ALA A 62 -4.61 -19.70 46.84
C ALA A 62 -5.39 -20.25 48.07
N TYR A 63 -6.74 -20.22 48.06
CA TYR A 63 -7.57 -20.73 49.16
C TYR A 63 -8.32 -22.02 48.85
N VAL A 64 -8.72 -22.22 47.60
CA VAL A 64 -9.61 -23.34 47.23
C VAL A 64 -8.81 -24.51 46.58
N GLY A 65 -7.65 -24.23 46.01
CA GLY A 65 -6.90 -25.22 45.22
C GLY A 65 -7.58 -25.53 43.86
N ALA A 66 -7.24 -26.68 43.28
CA ALA A 66 -7.81 -27.16 42.01
C ALA A 66 -8.00 -28.69 42.01
N ASP A 67 -8.79 -29.16 41.05
CA ASP A 67 -9.02 -30.58 40.84
C ASP A 67 -7.72 -31.30 40.47
N LYS A 68 -7.56 -32.54 40.98
CA LYS A 68 -6.37 -33.37 40.72
C LYS A 68 -6.38 -33.92 39.31
N ASN A 69 -5.19 -33.97 38.71
CA ASN A 69 -4.92 -34.58 37.37
C ASN A 69 -5.71 -33.89 36.22
N SER A 70 -6.10 -32.64 36.35
CA SER A 70 -6.77 -31.85 35.35
C SER A 70 -5.88 -30.72 34.85
N PRO A 71 -6.14 -30.13 33.65
CA PRO A 71 -5.42 -28.94 33.20
C PRO A 71 -5.70 -27.77 34.15
N LEU A 72 -4.67 -27.08 34.60
CA LEU A 72 -4.75 -25.97 35.54
C LEU A 72 -4.46 -24.66 34.83
N ILE A 73 -5.42 -23.74 34.82
CA ILE A 73 -5.29 -22.41 34.28
C ILE A 73 -5.46 -21.38 35.36
N ILE A 74 -4.40 -20.62 35.66
CA ILE A 74 -4.38 -19.60 36.70
C ILE A 74 -4.22 -18.22 36.08
N ASP A 75 -5.21 -17.37 36.23
CA ASP A 75 -5.18 -15.96 35.78
C ASP A 75 -4.69 -15.04 36.89
N ALA A 76 -4.02 -13.95 36.52
CA ALA A 76 -3.63 -12.85 37.40
C ALA A 76 -2.69 -13.27 38.57
N VAL A 77 -1.65 -14.06 38.30
CA VAL A 77 -0.62 -14.44 39.29
C VAL A 77 0.06 -13.20 39.89
N ASP A 78 0.19 -12.14 39.12
CA ASP A 78 0.72 -10.84 39.53
C ASP A 78 -0.05 -10.21 40.69
N GLU A 79 -1.35 -10.46 40.82
CA GLU A 79 -2.18 -9.92 41.94
C GLU A 79 -1.71 -10.48 43.30
N VAL A 80 -1.38 -11.76 43.35
CA VAL A 80 -0.91 -12.40 44.57
C VAL A 80 0.54 -12.07 44.86
N ALA A 81 1.39 -12.02 43.83
CA ALA A 81 2.80 -11.65 43.92
C ALA A 81 3.02 -10.26 44.52
N ARG A 82 2.13 -9.31 44.24
CA ARG A 82 2.19 -7.93 44.75
C ARG A 82 1.82 -7.79 46.19
N ILE A 83 0.95 -8.65 46.71
CA ILE A 83 0.51 -8.61 48.09
C ILE A 83 1.51 -9.31 49.00
N ASP A 84 2.05 -10.43 48.52
CA ASP A 84 2.94 -11.29 49.29
C ASP A 84 4.12 -11.74 48.37
N GLN A 85 5.33 -11.33 48.71
CA GLN A 85 6.53 -11.76 48.00
C GLN A 85 6.70 -13.29 47.96
N SER A 86 6.13 -14.04 48.93
CA SER A 86 6.06 -15.50 48.94
C SER A 86 4.88 -16.06 48.14
N GLY A 87 4.01 -15.20 47.57
CA GLY A 87 2.75 -15.61 46.96
C GLY A 87 2.92 -16.57 45.79
N ILE A 88 3.89 -16.34 44.97
CA ILE A 88 4.23 -17.24 43.83
C ILE A 88 4.64 -18.63 44.37
N HIS A 89 5.44 -18.70 45.43
CA HIS A 89 5.84 -19.96 46.04
C HIS A 89 4.63 -20.75 46.57
N LYS A 90 3.71 -20.09 47.24
CA LYS A 90 2.47 -20.70 47.75
C LYS A 90 1.58 -21.22 46.62
N LEU A 91 1.40 -20.44 45.56
CA LEU A 91 0.62 -20.86 44.39
C LEU A 91 1.24 -22.07 43.71
N LEU A 92 2.57 -22.09 43.49
CA LEU A 92 3.27 -23.19 42.86
C LEU A 92 3.31 -24.45 43.76
N ALA A 93 3.38 -24.30 45.09
CA ALA A 93 3.25 -25.41 46.03
C ALA A 93 1.86 -26.05 45.92
N LEU A 94 0.78 -25.25 45.88
CA LEU A 94 -0.57 -25.73 45.67
C LEU A 94 -0.80 -26.36 44.32
N ALA A 95 -0.25 -25.76 43.24
CA ALA A 95 -0.26 -26.37 41.90
C ALA A 95 0.40 -27.74 41.87
N ARG A 96 1.51 -27.91 42.57
CA ARG A 96 2.20 -29.22 42.69
C ARG A 96 1.31 -30.28 43.38
N THR A 97 0.55 -29.89 44.39
CA THR A 97 -0.34 -30.86 45.10
C THR A 97 -1.51 -31.34 44.25
N SER A 98 -1.94 -30.54 43.29
CA SER A 98 -3.00 -30.87 42.35
C SER A 98 -2.53 -31.81 41.22
N ASN A 99 -1.21 -32.00 41.06
CA ASN A 99 -0.60 -32.82 40.02
C ASN A 99 -1.23 -32.58 38.64
N PRO A 100 -1.23 -31.35 38.12
CA PRO A 100 -1.93 -31.03 36.90
C PRO A 100 -1.27 -31.65 35.66
N THR A 101 -2.10 -32.03 34.67
CA THR A 101 -1.61 -32.54 33.38
C THR A 101 -0.98 -31.44 32.55
N ARG A 102 -1.38 -30.19 32.79
CA ARG A 102 -0.92 -28.99 32.12
C ARG A 102 -1.04 -27.80 33.08
N VAL A 103 -0.12 -26.85 33.00
CA VAL A 103 -0.16 -25.60 33.77
C VAL A 103 -0.02 -24.42 32.84
N ILE A 104 -1.01 -23.53 32.85
CA ILE A 104 -0.97 -22.26 32.15
C ILE A 104 -1.22 -21.15 33.17
N MET A 105 -0.32 -20.20 33.26
CA MET A 105 -0.42 -19.07 34.18
C MET A 105 -0.34 -17.76 33.38
N SER A 106 -1.13 -16.75 33.79
CA SER A 106 -0.94 -15.39 33.29
C SER A 106 -0.33 -14.50 34.36
N SER A 107 0.54 -13.59 33.95
CA SER A 107 1.15 -12.59 34.82
C SER A 107 1.45 -11.30 34.04
N ARG A 108 1.65 -10.22 34.79
CA ARG A 108 2.32 -9.04 34.22
C ARG A 108 3.82 -9.28 34.08
N SER A 109 4.41 -8.67 33.09
CA SER A 109 5.84 -8.77 32.87
C SER A 109 6.66 -8.19 34.04
N SER A 110 6.13 -7.16 34.72
CA SER A 110 6.74 -6.56 35.89
C SER A 110 6.84 -7.49 37.12
N GLU A 111 5.97 -8.48 37.22
CA GLU A 111 5.85 -9.38 38.39
C GLU A 111 6.38 -10.81 38.10
N TRP A 112 6.83 -11.07 36.89
CA TRP A 112 7.38 -12.36 36.51
C TRP A 112 8.77 -12.21 35.89
N GLY A 113 9.80 -12.43 36.70
CA GLY A 113 11.20 -12.38 36.32
C GLY A 113 11.86 -13.76 36.27
N GLN A 114 13.16 -13.75 36.04
CA GLN A 114 14.00 -14.96 36.00
C GLN A 114 13.94 -15.77 37.29
N ALA A 115 13.82 -15.10 38.44
CA ALA A 115 13.62 -15.73 39.74
C ALA A 115 12.33 -16.56 39.76
N SER A 116 11.21 -15.99 39.28
CA SER A 116 9.90 -16.66 39.23
C SER A 116 9.92 -17.87 38.31
N THR A 117 10.61 -17.78 37.14
CA THR A 117 10.83 -18.89 36.21
C THR A 117 11.63 -20.03 36.88
N SER A 118 12.68 -19.70 37.65
CA SER A 118 13.47 -20.66 38.42
C SER A 118 12.68 -21.33 39.52
N ILE A 119 11.87 -20.57 40.25
CA ILE A 119 10.96 -21.07 41.28
C ILE A 119 9.93 -22.04 40.68
N PHE A 120 9.32 -21.67 39.54
CA PHE A 120 8.39 -22.53 38.81
C PHE A 120 9.01 -23.89 38.50
N LYS A 121 10.24 -23.90 37.96
CA LYS A 121 11.01 -25.12 37.66
C LYS A 121 11.26 -25.97 38.89
N ASN A 122 11.62 -25.35 40.02
CA ASN A 122 11.89 -26.03 41.27
C ASN A 122 10.65 -26.72 41.86
N PHE A 123 9.47 -26.11 41.72
CA PHE A 123 8.24 -26.67 42.24
C PHE A 123 7.61 -27.73 41.33
N LEU A 124 7.57 -27.50 40.04
CA LEU A 124 6.86 -28.32 39.05
C LEU A 124 7.76 -29.27 38.27
N GLY A 125 9.09 -29.14 38.41
CA GLY A 125 10.07 -30.02 37.76
C GLY A 125 10.37 -29.66 36.31
N PHE A 126 9.67 -28.75 35.70
CA PHE A 126 9.83 -28.33 34.31
C PHE A 126 10.01 -26.81 34.17
N SER A 127 10.84 -26.35 33.25
CA SER A 127 10.91 -24.93 32.90
C SER A 127 9.67 -24.56 32.12
N PRO A 128 8.95 -23.49 32.49
CA PRO A 128 7.80 -23.02 31.70
C PRO A 128 8.29 -22.42 30.37
N MET A 129 7.45 -22.54 29.34
CA MET A 129 7.57 -21.74 28.14
C MET A 129 6.98 -20.37 28.45
N VAL A 130 7.84 -19.35 28.59
CA VAL A 130 7.40 -17.97 28.86
C VAL A 130 7.14 -17.30 27.54
N VAL A 131 5.90 -16.95 27.26
CA VAL A 131 5.47 -16.29 26.03
C VAL A 131 4.92 -14.89 26.31
N ARG A 132 5.06 -14.00 25.35
CA ARG A 132 4.49 -12.66 25.41
C ARG A 132 3.29 -12.54 24.49
N LEU A 133 2.22 -11.95 24.97
CA LEU A 133 1.03 -11.65 24.17
C LEU A 133 1.37 -10.57 23.14
N ARG A 134 1.07 -10.84 21.88
CA ARG A 134 1.32 -9.89 20.79
C ARG A 134 0.28 -8.78 20.78
N GLU A 135 0.72 -7.57 20.43
CA GLU A 135 -0.15 -6.43 20.20
C GLU A 135 -1.03 -6.68 18.95
N PHE A 136 -2.22 -6.06 18.88
CA PHE A 136 -3.17 -6.21 17.79
C PHE A 136 -2.68 -5.53 16.51
N ASP A 137 -2.80 -6.24 15.39
CA ASP A 137 -2.54 -5.69 14.06
C ASP A 137 -3.71 -4.79 13.59
N GLN A 138 -3.57 -4.20 12.40
CA GLN A 138 -4.53 -3.23 11.87
C GLN A 138 -5.90 -3.85 11.57
N ASN A 139 -5.95 -5.10 11.11
CA ASN A 139 -7.21 -5.80 10.87
C ASN A 139 -7.93 -6.16 12.16
N GLU A 140 -7.16 -6.57 13.17
CA GLU A 140 -7.67 -6.86 14.51
C GLU A 140 -8.19 -5.58 15.19
N GLN A 141 -7.48 -4.45 15.03
CA GLN A 141 -7.93 -3.13 15.50
C GLN A 141 -9.25 -2.72 14.84
N HIS A 142 -9.38 -2.91 13.54
CA HIS A 142 -10.63 -2.65 12.82
C HIS A 142 -11.78 -3.51 13.37
N ALA A 143 -11.56 -4.79 13.57
CA ALA A 143 -12.58 -5.69 14.13
C ALA A 143 -13.04 -5.28 15.54
N ILE A 144 -12.09 -4.85 16.41
CA ILE A 144 -12.41 -4.35 17.76
C ILE A 144 -13.19 -3.05 17.68
N PHE A 145 -12.77 -2.12 16.83
CA PHE A 145 -13.46 -0.84 16.61
C PHE A 145 -14.89 -1.07 16.13
N GLN A 146 -15.07 -1.89 15.09
CA GLN A 146 -16.38 -2.19 14.51
C GLN A 146 -17.33 -2.86 15.51
N HIS A 147 -16.78 -3.70 16.40
CA HIS A 147 -17.59 -4.27 17.49
C HIS A 147 -17.98 -3.23 18.54
N HIS A 148 -17.09 -2.27 18.86
CA HIS A 148 -17.32 -1.24 19.88
C HIS A 148 -18.20 -0.09 19.39
N ALA A 149 -18.05 0.29 18.11
CA ALA A 149 -18.76 1.38 17.44
C ALA A 149 -19.25 0.93 16.03
N PRO A 150 -20.32 0.08 15.96
CA PRO A 150 -20.75 -0.55 14.69
C PRO A 150 -21.22 0.43 13.62
N GLU A 151 -21.73 1.59 14.02
CA GLU A 151 -22.27 2.62 13.12
C GLU A 151 -21.20 3.58 12.58
N GLU A 152 -19.94 3.44 13.03
CA GLU A 152 -18.89 4.40 12.75
C GLU A 152 -17.89 3.87 11.71
N ASP A 153 -17.30 4.79 10.93
CA ASP A 153 -16.27 4.49 9.95
C ASP A 153 -14.88 4.44 10.59
N PHE A 154 -14.27 3.26 10.58
CA PHE A 154 -12.92 3.05 11.09
C PHE A 154 -11.86 3.90 10.37
N PHE A 155 -12.02 4.14 9.06
CA PHE A 155 -11.04 4.93 8.31
C PHE A 155 -11.12 6.42 8.67
N ALA A 156 -12.33 6.94 8.93
CA ALA A 156 -12.51 8.30 9.44
C ALA A 156 -11.89 8.46 10.84
N PHE A 157 -12.14 7.50 11.75
CA PHE A 157 -11.50 7.44 13.06
C PHE A 157 -9.96 7.38 12.94
N GLN A 158 -9.43 6.48 12.09
CA GLN A 158 -8.00 6.33 11.87
C GLN A 158 -7.36 7.62 11.32
N THR A 159 -8.07 8.33 10.45
CA THR A 159 -7.61 9.64 9.92
C THR A 159 -7.47 10.65 11.06
N GLU A 160 -8.45 10.72 11.96
CA GLU A 160 -8.40 11.63 13.10
C GLU A 160 -7.30 11.23 14.11
N VAL A 161 -7.13 9.94 14.38
CA VAL A 161 -6.05 9.41 15.22
C VAL A 161 -4.68 9.77 14.64
N THR A 162 -4.50 9.61 13.32
CA THR A 162 -3.24 9.96 12.62
C THR A 162 -2.99 11.46 12.66
N ARG A 163 -4.05 12.28 12.57
CA ARG A 163 -3.95 13.75 12.71
C ARG A 163 -3.28 14.16 14.02
N PHE A 164 -3.44 13.37 15.08
CA PHE A 164 -2.83 13.61 16.38
C PHE A 164 -1.60 12.73 16.67
N SER A 165 -1.15 11.91 15.71
CA SER A 165 -0.03 10.97 15.86
C SER A 165 -0.22 9.98 17.01
N LEU A 166 -1.42 9.40 17.14
CA LEU A 166 -1.81 8.47 18.19
C LEU A 166 -1.88 7.01 17.70
N GLU A 167 -1.66 6.76 16.42
CA GLU A 167 -1.78 5.45 15.77
C GLU A 167 -0.91 4.37 16.43
N MET A 168 0.24 4.77 16.98
CA MET A 168 1.15 3.85 17.65
C MET A 168 0.64 3.32 19.00
N LEU A 169 -0.45 3.89 19.53
CA LEU A 169 -1.08 3.46 20.76
C LEU A 169 -2.28 2.52 20.51
N LEU A 170 -2.83 2.51 19.30
CA LEU A 170 -3.99 1.69 18.92
C LEU A 170 -3.79 0.18 19.03
N PRO A 171 -2.57 -0.39 18.88
CA PRO A 171 -2.35 -1.83 19.06
C PRO A 171 -2.74 -2.38 20.43
N ASN A 172 -2.87 -1.53 21.44
CA ASN A 172 -3.44 -1.90 22.74
C ASN A 172 -4.96 -1.70 22.72
N PRO A 173 -5.78 -2.74 22.99
CA PRO A 173 -7.24 -2.66 22.91
C PRO A 173 -7.87 -1.67 23.89
N GLN A 174 -7.21 -1.40 24.99
CA GLN A 174 -7.70 -0.42 25.97
C GLN A 174 -7.54 1.01 25.43
N PHE A 175 -6.42 1.30 24.77
CA PHE A 175 -6.25 2.59 24.10
C PHE A 175 -7.20 2.75 22.92
N LEU A 176 -7.33 1.71 22.10
CA LEU A 176 -8.26 1.73 20.99
C LEU A 176 -9.68 2.10 21.44
N LYS A 177 -10.19 1.41 22.46
CA LYS A 177 -11.51 1.72 23.03
C LYS A 177 -11.58 3.13 23.62
N MET A 178 -10.57 3.54 24.39
CA MET A 178 -10.51 4.87 24.98
C MET A 178 -10.53 5.99 23.92
N PHE A 179 -9.77 5.83 22.85
CA PHE A 179 -9.76 6.83 21.75
C PHE A 179 -11.04 6.77 20.95
N THR A 180 -11.67 5.61 20.80
CA THR A 180 -12.99 5.50 20.18
C THR A 180 -14.03 6.25 21.00
N ASP A 181 -14.07 6.04 22.32
CA ASP A 181 -14.98 6.75 23.22
C ASP A 181 -14.75 8.28 23.14
N ALA A 182 -13.48 8.71 23.23
CA ALA A 182 -13.14 10.13 23.12
C ALA A 182 -13.52 10.73 21.74
N TYR A 183 -13.41 9.97 20.69
CA TYR A 183 -13.81 10.37 19.33
C TYR A 183 -15.33 10.56 19.23
N LEU A 184 -16.11 9.64 19.79
CA LEU A 184 -17.57 9.72 19.82
C LEU A 184 -18.07 10.88 20.71
N GLU A 185 -17.44 11.06 21.89
CA GLU A 185 -17.78 12.14 22.82
C GLU A 185 -17.44 13.53 22.28
N SER A 186 -16.46 13.64 21.39
CA SER A 186 -15.97 14.91 20.83
C SER A 186 -16.53 15.20 19.43
N ASP A 187 -17.72 14.72 19.11
CA ASP A 187 -18.39 14.92 17.81
C ASP A 187 -17.51 14.53 16.60
N ARG A 188 -16.83 13.39 16.73
CA ARG A 188 -15.91 12.79 15.75
C ARG A 188 -14.66 13.63 15.44
N ARG A 189 -14.28 14.52 16.36
CA ARG A 189 -13.03 15.29 16.29
C ARG A 189 -12.42 15.44 17.68
N PHE A 190 -11.11 15.24 17.76
CA PHE A 190 -10.40 15.50 19.00
C PHE A 190 -10.18 17.01 19.22
N ALA A 191 -10.29 17.47 20.47
CA ALA A 191 -10.19 18.89 20.79
C ALA A 191 -8.74 19.41 20.60
N ASP A 192 -7.78 18.79 21.29
CA ASP A 192 -6.36 19.09 21.22
C ASP A 192 -5.53 17.88 21.67
N LYS A 193 -4.26 17.86 21.26
CA LYS A 193 -3.36 16.73 21.54
C LYS A 193 -2.96 16.65 23.01
N ARG A 194 -2.77 17.80 23.69
CA ARG A 194 -2.39 17.86 25.10
C ARG A 194 -3.44 17.20 25.99
N SER A 195 -4.71 17.52 25.81
CA SER A 195 -5.83 16.94 26.60
C SER A 195 -5.92 15.42 26.43
N ILE A 196 -5.74 14.94 25.20
CA ILE A 196 -5.73 13.49 24.91
C ILE A 196 -4.58 12.80 25.63
N PHE A 197 -3.36 13.37 25.56
CA PHE A 197 -2.19 12.80 26.24
C PHE A 197 -2.33 12.84 27.76
N ALA A 198 -2.88 13.91 28.33
CA ALA A 198 -3.16 13.98 29.75
C ALA A 198 -4.12 12.86 30.21
N LEU A 199 -5.22 12.67 29.48
CA LEU A 199 -6.19 11.59 29.75
C LEU A 199 -5.55 10.21 29.58
N ALA A 200 -4.77 10.01 28.52
CA ALA A 200 -4.07 8.75 28.24
C ALA A 200 -3.09 8.40 29.38
N VAL A 201 -2.28 9.34 29.83
CA VAL A 201 -1.32 9.15 30.92
C VAL A 201 -2.03 8.85 32.23
N GLU A 202 -3.13 9.55 32.52
CA GLU A 202 -3.93 9.28 33.73
C GLU A 202 -4.49 7.86 33.72
N ARG A 203 -5.07 7.41 32.60
CA ARG A 203 -5.61 6.04 32.46
C ARG A 203 -4.51 4.98 32.50
N LEU A 204 -3.35 5.22 31.88
CA LEU A 204 -2.19 4.33 31.95
C LEU A 204 -1.64 4.17 33.36
N ALA A 205 -1.71 5.22 34.17
CA ALA A 205 -1.26 5.19 35.55
C ALA A 205 -2.26 4.51 36.49
N LYS A 206 -3.56 4.44 36.09
CA LYS A 206 -4.61 3.72 36.87
C LYS A 206 -4.43 2.21 36.72
N GLU A 207 -4.72 1.45 37.76
CA GLU A 207 -4.76 -0.01 37.66
C GLU A 207 -5.99 -0.46 36.85
N ALA A 208 -5.77 -1.45 35.97
CA ALA A 208 -6.85 -2.02 35.17
C ALA A 208 -7.92 -2.79 36.00
N ASN A 209 -7.59 -3.21 37.20
CA ASN A 209 -8.51 -3.97 38.05
C ASN A 209 -8.77 -3.22 39.41
N PRO A 210 -9.94 -2.60 39.56
CA PRO A 210 -10.28 -1.88 40.80
C PRO A 210 -10.43 -2.77 42.04
N ASN A 211 -10.55 -4.09 41.86
CA ASN A 211 -10.79 -5.06 42.93
C ASN A 211 -9.49 -5.63 43.54
N ILE A 212 -8.31 -5.19 43.09
CA ILE A 212 -7.04 -5.63 43.70
C ILE A 212 -6.90 -4.99 45.07
N PRO A 213 -6.68 -5.78 46.12
CA PRO A 213 -6.34 -5.24 47.43
C PRO A 213 -5.11 -4.35 47.35
N LYS A 214 -5.21 -3.11 47.77
CA LYS A 214 -4.05 -2.19 47.74
C LYS A 214 -3.02 -2.69 48.76
N ALA A 215 -1.77 -2.82 48.33
CA ALA A 215 -0.64 -3.01 49.24
C ALA A 215 -0.62 -1.88 50.28
N SER A 216 -0.15 -2.16 51.49
CA SER A 216 -0.16 -1.22 52.61
C SER A 216 0.55 0.14 52.33
N VAL A 217 1.32 0.24 51.27
CA VAL A 217 1.97 1.47 50.78
C VAL A 217 1.87 1.49 49.26
N SER A 218 0.70 1.87 48.72
CA SER A 218 0.53 2.08 47.27
C SER A 218 0.57 3.58 46.98
N LEU A 219 1.33 3.94 45.90
CA LEU A 219 1.36 5.31 45.41
C LEU A 219 0.00 5.72 44.82
N SER A 220 -0.42 6.96 45.05
CA SER A 220 -1.57 7.53 44.34
C SER A 220 -1.29 7.62 42.83
N VAL A 221 -2.35 7.71 42.02
CA VAL A 221 -2.23 7.87 40.57
C VAL A 221 -1.34 9.08 40.22
N ALA A 222 -1.54 10.20 40.89
CA ALA A 222 -0.73 11.41 40.71
C ALA A 222 0.76 11.19 41.04
N GLN A 223 1.06 10.46 42.12
CA GLN A 223 2.44 10.09 42.46
C GLN A 223 3.06 9.13 41.46
N LYS A 224 2.31 8.15 40.95
CA LYS A 224 2.76 7.23 39.93
C LYS A 224 3.13 7.99 38.63
N ILE A 225 2.29 8.94 38.23
CA ILE A 225 2.58 9.81 37.08
C ILE A 225 3.84 10.63 37.33
N SER A 226 3.96 11.27 38.49
CA SER A 226 5.11 12.12 38.83
C SER A 226 6.43 11.36 38.85
N PHE A 227 6.47 10.17 39.50
CA PHE A 227 7.68 9.33 39.50
C PHE A 227 8.01 8.78 38.12
N SER A 228 7.01 8.35 37.35
CA SER A 228 7.22 7.90 35.95
C SER A 228 7.78 9.01 35.08
N ALA A 229 7.24 10.23 35.21
CA ALA A 229 7.69 11.41 34.47
C ALA A 229 9.14 11.78 34.82
N GLU A 230 9.53 11.66 36.10
CA GLU A 230 10.94 11.85 36.52
C GLU A 230 11.86 10.79 35.91
N VAL A 231 11.45 9.50 35.92
CA VAL A 231 12.23 8.43 35.27
C VAL A 231 12.39 8.70 33.78
N TYR A 232 11.29 9.04 33.09
CA TYR A 232 11.33 9.34 31.66
C TYR A 232 12.25 10.52 31.32
N ALA A 233 12.21 11.59 32.12
CA ALA A 233 13.11 12.71 31.91
C ALA A 233 14.60 12.28 32.05
N LYS A 234 14.91 11.47 33.08
CA LYS A 234 16.26 10.95 33.30
C LYS A 234 16.70 10.00 32.17
N LEU A 235 15.82 9.11 31.71
CA LEU A 235 16.10 8.20 30.60
C LEU A 235 16.36 8.95 29.30
N LEU A 236 15.46 9.86 28.91
CA LEU A 236 15.61 10.64 27.67
C LEU A 236 16.88 11.51 27.69
N LEU A 237 17.16 12.21 28.78
CA LEU A 237 18.33 13.07 28.87
C LEU A 237 19.64 12.27 28.90
N SER A 238 19.68 11.08 29.49
CA SER A 238 20.84 10.19 29.51
C SER A 238 21.00 9.33 28.27
N GLY A 239 19.99 9.22 27.41
CA GLY A 239 19.96 8.32 26.26
C GLY A 239 19.77 6.84 26.65
N ALA A 240 19.25 6.54 27.83
CA ALA A 240 18.91 5.18 28.26
C ALA A 240 17.54 4.75 27.70
N GLU A 241 17.40 3.47 27.36
CA GLU A 241 16.18 2.91 26.77
C GLU A 241 15.11 2.53 27.80
N GLY A 242 15.57 2.21 29.01
CA GLY A 242 14.67 1.76 30.06
C GLY A 242 15.38 1.62 31.41
N VAL A 243 14.76 0.87 32.31
CA VAL A 243 15.27 0.59 33.67
C VAL A 243 15.38 -0.90 33.91
N SER A 244 16.28 -1.30 34.80
CA SER A 244 16.38 -2.67 35.32
C SER A 244 15.93 -2.72 36.78
N THR A 245 15.30 -3.84 37.19
CA THR A 245 14.91 -4.10 38.58
C THR A 245 16.00 -4.89 39.35
N THR A 246 16.92 -5.54 38.62
CA THR A 246 18.02 -6.32 39.19
C THR A 246 19.37 -5.89 38.65
N ASP A 247 20.42 -6.03 39.47
CA ASP A 247 21.80 -5.71 39.06
C ASP A 247 22.31 -6.63 37.94
N ALA A 248 21.85 -7.88 37.92
CA ALA A 248 22.21 -8.88 36.94
C ALA A 248 21.85 -8.51 35.49
N THR A 249 20.79 -7.72 35.30
CA THR A 249 20.30 -7.26 34.00
C THR A 249 20.55 -5.77 33.76
N SER A 250 21.18 -5.08 34.72
CA SER A 250 21.49 -3.65 34.59
C SER A 250 22.57 -3.40 33.56
N SER A 251 22.49 -2.26 32.87
CA SER A 251 23.46 -1.78 31.88
C SER A 251 23.35 -0.27 31.71
N ARG A 252 24.23 0.31 30.90
CA ARG A 252 24.12 1.75 30.57
C ARG A 252 22.78 2.10 29.91
N MET A 253 22.23 1.20 29.10
CA MET A 253 20.93 1.39 28.44
C MET A 253 19.75 1.08 29.36
N TYR A 254 19.95 0.27 30.41
CA TYR A 254 18.95 -0.10 31.42
C TYR A 254 19.57 0.05 32.83
N PRO A 255 19.75 1.31 33.32
CA PRO A 255 20.21 1.54 34.67
C PRO A 255 19.25 0.96 35.72
N MET A 256 19.77 0.68 36.91
CA MET A 256 18.92 0.26 38.04
C MET A 256 17.90 1.33 38.38
N LEU A 257 16.63 0.95 38.51
CA LEU A 257 15.55 1.87 38.89
C LEU A 257 15.85 2.56 40.25
N SER A 258 16.34 1.79 41.23
CA SER A 258 16.72 2.31 42.55
C SER A 258 17.84 3.36 42.49
N ALA A 259 18.73 3.32 41.50
CA ALA A 259 19.79 4.31 41.33
C ALA A 259 19.27 5.66 40.79
N LEU A 260 18.08 5.68 40.20
CA LEU A 260 17.44 6.91 39.70
C LEU A 260 16.73 7.69 40.83
N PHE A 261 16.47 7.06 41.97
CA PHE A 261 15.81 7.65 43.11
C PHE A 261 16.66 7.50 44.36
N SER A 262 16.82 8.54 45.16
CA SER A 262 17.57 8.54 46.42
C SER A 262 16.81 7.74 47.48
N GLY A 263 16.90 6.41 47.47
CA GLY A 263 16.56 5.53 48.58
C GLY A 263 15.09 5.17 48.79
N SER A 264 14.18 5.43 47.82
CA SER A 264 12.77 5.06 47.95
C SER A 264 12.47 3.70 47.30
N THR A 265 12.05 2.68 48.08
CA THR A 265 11.58 1.39 47.55
C THR A 265 10.18 1.48 46.94
N ALA A 266 9.42 2.52 47.23
CA ALA A 266 8.08 2.76 46.66
C ALA A 266 8.11 3.04 45.16
N CYS A 267 9.28 3.41 44.60
CA CYS A 267 9.43 3.69 43.16
C CYS A 267 9.11 2.48 42.25
N TYR A 268 9.24 1.25 42.77
CA TYR A 268 8.92 0.03 41.97
C TYR A 268 7.44 -0.08 41.63
N ASP A 269 6.54 0.58 42.38
CA ASP A 269 5.08 0.57 42.13
C ASP A 269 4.71 1.20 40.76
N ILE A 270 5.59 2.04 40.17
CA ILE A 270 5.36 2.61 38.83
C ILE A 270 5.42 1.55 37.72
N LEU A 271 6.24 0.51 37.89
CA LEU A 271 6.39 -0.56 36.89
C LEU A 271 5.14 -1.43 36.78
N SER A 272 4.24 -1.37 37.81
CA SER A 272 2.96 -2.07 37.78
C SER A 272 1.90 -1.37 36.91
N THR A 273 2.17 -0.13 36.52
CA THR A 273 1.31 0.65 35.61
C THR A 273 1.53 0.28 34.15
N GLN A 274 0.63 0.75 33.29
CA GLN A 274 0.80 0.62 31.82
C GLN A 274 1.73 1.67 31.22
N LEU A 275 2.32 2.55 32.03
CA LEU A 275 3.33 3.53 31.58
C LEU A 275 4.64 2.84 31.17
N PHE A 276 4.90 1.63 31.69
CA PHE A 276 6.07 0.85 31.34
C PHE A 276 5.67 -0.47 30.68
N LYS A 277 6.47 -0.91 29.72
CA LYS A 277 6.38 -2.22 29.08
C LYS A 277 7.69 -3.01 29.24
N PRO A 278 7.68 -4.33 29.09
CA PRO A 278 8.90 -5.16 29.18
C PRO A 278 9.99 -4.68 28.22
N GLY A 279 11.22 -4.77 28.70
CA GLY A 279 12.42 -4.66 27.84
C GLY A 279 12.77 -6.01 27.20
N ASP A 280 14.02 -6.13 26.75
CA ASP A 280 14.49 -7.34 26.06
C ASP A 280 14.71 -8.53 27.01
N LYS A 281 15.05 -8.23 28.28
CA LYS A 281 15.22 -9.24 29.33
C LYS A 281 14.06 -9.15 30.32
N GLU A 282 13.81 -10.25 31.07
CA GLU A 282 12.67 -10.35 31.99
C GLU A 282 12.60 -9.25 33.03
N ASP A 283 13.75 -8.82 33.58
CA ASP A 283 13.84 -7.79 34.65
C ASP A 283 14.04 -6.36 34.10
N GLN A 284 13.90 -6.17 32.79
CA GLN A 284 14.05 -4.87 32.14
C GLN A 284 12.69 -4.29 31.75
N HIS A 285 12.54 -2.98 31.93
CA HIS A 285 11.33 -2.24 31.62
C HIS A 285 11.68 -0.97 30.83
N ARG A 286 10.89 -0.66 29.82
CA ARG A 286 11.05 0.54 29.00
C ARG A 286 9.73 1.33 28.96
N PRO A 287 9.77 2.62 28.61
CA PRO A 287 8.54 3.40 28.43
C PRO A 287 7.58 2.69 27.46
N VAL A 288 6.29 2.77 27.70
CA VAL A 288 5.24 2.16 26.85
C VAL A 288 5.39 2.65 25.41
N HIS A 289 5.64 3.95 25.23
CA HIS A 289 5.93 4.57 23.96
C HIS A 289 6.79 5.83 24.13
N LYS A 290 7.68 6.12 23.18
CA LYS A 290 8.56 7.29 23.21
C LYS A 290 7.79 8.61 23.36
N ILE A 291 6.70 8.82 22.60
CA ILE A 291 5.91 10.05 22.64
C ILE A 291 5.26 10.28 24.02
N VAL A 292 4.80 9.21 24.68
CA VAL A 292 4.27 9.30 26.06
C VAL A 292 5.36 9.68 27.03
N ALA A 293 6.56 9.10 26.88
CA ALA A 293 7.72 9.45 27.69
C ALA A 293 8.14 10.91 27.48
N GLU A 294 8.15 11.41 26.24
CA GLU A 294 8.46 12.81 25.90
C GLU A 294 7.46 13.78 26.53
N TYR A 295 6.15 13.48 26.47
CA TYR A 295 5.11 14.28 27.11
C TYR A 295 5.29 14.35 28.64
N CYS A 296 5.41 13.19 29.30
CA CYS A 296 5.58 13.12 30.74
C CYS A 296 6.87 13.80 31.20
N ALA A 297 7.98 13.57 30.49
CA ALA A 297 9.26 14.19 30.79
C ALA A 297 9.21 15.72 30.66
N ALA A 298 8.53 16.22 29.62
CA ALA A 298 8.33 17.66 29.41
C ALA A 298 7.49 18.26 30.55
N ASP A 299 6.40 17.61 30.94
CA ASP A 299 5.54 18.04 32.04
C ASP A 299 6.36 18.13 33.37
N TYR A 300 7.17 17.11 33.65
CA TYR A 300 8.07 17.11 34.80
C TYR A 300 9.09 18.27 34.76
N LEU A 301 9.79 18.45 33.66
CA LEU A 301 10.80 19.49 33.51
C LEU A 301 10.20 20.91 33.58
N ILE A 302 9.05 21.13 32.91
CA ILE A 302 8.36 22.43 32.94
C ILE A 302 7.84 22.76 34.33
N LYS A 303 7.30 21.83 35.08
CA LYS A 303 6.87 22.03 36.47
C LYS A 303 8.05 22.43 37.35
N ARG A 304 9.20 21.77 37.21
CA ARG A 304 10.42 22.13 37.95
C ARG A 304 11.00 23.50 37.56
N ILE A 305 11.02 23.80 36.25
CA ILE A 305 11.48 25.10 35.74
C ILE A 305 10.57 26.24 36.23
N ALA A 306 9.28 25.97 36.38
CA ALA A 306 8.29 26.94 36.83
C ALA A 306 8.33 27.17 38.38
N ASP A 307 8.90 26.21 39.12
CA ASP A 307 9.04 26.34 40.57
C ASP A 307 10.20 27.26 40.95
N PRO A 308 9.93 28.42 41.56
CA PRO A 308 10.99 29.38 41.89
C PRO A 308 11.96 28.87 42.96
N VAL A 309 11.61 27.83 43.71
CA VAL A 309 12.44 27.19 44.74
C VAL A 309 13.34 26.09 44.16
N ASP A 310 13.02 25.55 43.01
CA ASP A 310 13.81 24.50 42.37
C ASP A 310 15.11 25.05 41.78
N VAL A 311 16.18 24.26 41.90
CA VAL A 311 17.48 24.58 41.35
C VAL A 311 17.57 24.45 39.82
N LEU A 312 16.60 23.80 39.20
CA LEU A 312 16.52 23.61 37.74
C LEU A 312 15.90 24.83 37.08
N THR A 313 16.67 25.50 36.26
CA THR A 313 16.22 26.64 35.46
C THR A 313 16.33 26.30 33.97
N LEU A 314 15.57 27.01 33.13
CA LEU A 314 15.65 26.82 31.68
C LEU A 314 17.07 26.93 31.11
N PRO A 315 17.89 27.96 31.49
CA PRO A 315 19.29 28.07 31.03
C PRO A 315 20.18 26.90 31.46
N LYS A 316 19.84 26.18 32.55
CA LYS A 316 20.58 24.97 32.98
C LYS A 316 20.11 23.71 32.22
N CYS A 317 18.83 23.68 31.85
CA CYS A 317 18.23 22.53 31.13
C CYS A 317 18.63 22.48 29.66
N LEU A 318 18.61 23.65 28.96
CA LEU A 318 18.84 23.70 27.52
C LEU A 318 20.20 23.13 27.07
N PRO A 319 21.35 23.40 27.75
CA PRO A 319 22.63 22.84 27.34
C PRO A 319 22.71 21.30 27.43
N VAL A 320 21.88 20.66 28.24
CA VAL A 320 21.80 19.20 28.33
C VAL A 320 21.04 18.63 27.11
N ILE A 321 20.01 19.35 26.65
CA ILE A 321 19.18 18.94 25.51
C ILE A 321 19.92 19.28 24.20
N ALA A 322 20.55 20.42 24.13
CA ALA A 322 21.19 20.97 22.94
C ALA A 322 22.63 21.41 23.26
N PRO A 323 23.56 20.47 23.47
CA PRO A 323 24.98 20.80 23.62
C PRO A 323 25.48 21.49 22.34
N ASN A 324 26.23 22.56 22.49
CA ASN A 324 26.71 23.39 21.36
C ASN A 324 25.59 24.13 20.59
N GLY A 325 24.43 24.36 21.20
CA GLY A 325 23.33 25.08 20.57
C GLY A 325 22.55 24.30 19.51
N THR A 326 22.81 23.00 19.36
CA THR A 326 22.10 22.14 18.41
C THR A 326 21.31 21.06 19.15
N ALA A 327 20.01 21.00 18.93
CA ALA A 327 19.16 20.01 19.53
C ALA A 327 19.51 18.58 19.04
N ARG A 328 19.61 17.64 19.97
CA ARG A 328 19.77 16.23 19.61
C ARG A 328 18.48 15.73 18.98
N ASP A 329 18.56 15.00 17.85
CA ASP A 329 17.40 14.51 17.10
C ASP A 329 16.44 13.69 17.98
N GLU A 330 16.98 12.84 18.85
CA GLU A 330 16.18 12.01 19.76
C GLU A 330 15.38 12.80 20.81
N LEU A 331 15.76 14.10 21.08
CA LEU A 331 15.11 14.97 22.05
C LEU A 331 14.21 16.04 21.43
N ARG A 332 14.06 16.07 20.10
CA ARG A 332 13.16 17.03 19.43
C ARG A 332 11.71 16.89 19.88
N GLY A 333 11.25 15.64 20.15
CA GLY A 333 9.92 15.40 20.70
C GLY A 333 9.75 16.00 22.10
N LEU A 334 10.76 15.87 22.95
CA LEU A 334 10.79 16.50 24.28
C LEU A 334 10.70 18.04 24.17
N LEU A 335 11.48 18.66 23.26
CA LEU A 335 11.43 20.10 23.02
C LEU A 335 10.06 20.58 22.58
N GLY A 336 9.43 19.88 21.63
CA GLY A 336 8.07 20.20 21.16
C GLY A 336 7.06 20.19 22.30
N TRP A 337 7.10 19.18 23.19
CA TRP A 337 6.23 19.13 24.37
C TRP A 337 6.58 20.16 25.43
N MET A 338 7.86 20.47 25.64
CA MET A 338 8.26 21.56 26.56
C MET A 338 7.74 22.92 26.07
N ALA A 339 7.76 23.17 24.75
CA ALA A 339 7.16 24.39 24.19
C ALA A 339 5.63 24.41 24.39
N ALA A 340 4.96 23.28 24.17
CA ALA A 340 3.50 23.15 24.30
C ALA A 340 3.00 23.33 25.75
N LEU A 341 3.79 22.91 26.73
CA LEU A 341 3.47 22.97 28.16
C LEU A 341 4.04 24.20 28.88
N GLY A 342 5.02 24.87 28.30
CA GLY A 342 5.72 25.99 28.87
C GLY A 342 5.02 27.33 28.69
N ASN A 343 5.42 28.32 29.52
CA ASN A 343 5.00 29.70 29.37
C ASN A 343 5.71 30.37 28.19
N ARG A 344 5.33 31.61 27.88
CA ARG A 344 5.88 32.42 26.76
C ARG A 344 7.43 32.48 26.74
N SER A 345 8.07 32.62 27.91
CA SER A 345 9.53 32.68 28.00
C SER A 345 10.17 31.36 27.58
N VAL A 346 9.58 30.22 28.02
CA VAL A 346 10.01 28.88 27.65
C VAL A 346 9.77 28.64 26.14
N GLN A 347 8.58 29.01 25.63
CA GLN A 347 8.24 28.91 24.23
C GLN A 347 9.26 29.66 23.35
N GLY A 348 9.53 30.93 23.67
CA GLY A 348 10.49 31.77 22.93
C GLY A 348 11.87 31.15 22.87
N ALA A 349 12.41 30.71 24.01
CA ALA A 349 13.75 30.13 24.06
C ALA A 349 13.87 28.81 23.27
N ILE A 350 12.85 27.97 23.29
CA ILE A 350 12.84 26.70 22.55
C ILE A 350 12.67 26.94 21.05
N ILE A 351 11.83 27.92 20.65
CA ILE A 351 11.63 28.28 19.23
C ILE A 351 12.95 28.82 18.64
N GLU A 352 13.70 29.66 19.35
CA GLU A 352 15.02 30.09 18.90
C GLU A 352 16.02 28.95 18.75
N LEU A 353 15.90 27.91 19.58
CA LEU A 353 16.77 26.75 19.51
C LEU A 353 16.40 25.83 18.30
N ASP A 354 15.12 25.46 18.14
CA ASP A 354 14.64 24.59 17.04
C ASP A 354 13.17 24.82 16.76
N ALA A 355 12.87 25.81 15.93
CA ALA A 355 11.48 26.13 15.51
C ALA A 355 10.79 24.99 14.76
N TYR A 356 11.56 24.21 13.99
CA TYR A 356 11.02 23.07 13.27
C TYR A 356 10.64 21.92 14.21
N ALA A 357 11.44 21.64 15.23
CA ALA A 357 11.09 20.64 16.24
C ALA A 357 9.80 21.03 17.00
N VAL A 358 9.60 22.31 17.30
CA VAL A 358 8.38 22.83 17.97
C VAL A 358 7.16 22.64 17.08
N LEU A 359 7.27 22.86 15.76
CA LEU A 359 6.16 22.68 14.83
C LEU A 359 5.84 21.19 14.58
N ALA A 360 6.88 20.36 14.48
CA ALA A 360 6.77 18.96 14.10
C ALA A 360 6.49 17.99 15.26
N ASN A 361 6.57 18.46 16.51
CA ASN A 361 6.42 17.61 17.69
C ASN A 361 5.58 18.32 18.77
N GLY A 362 5.23 17.59 19.82
CA GLY A 362 4.40 18.12 20.90
C GLY A 362 2.98 18.48 20.42
N ASP A 363 2.47 19.59 20.93
CA ASP A 363 1.18 20.16 20.56
C ASP A 363 1.33 21.65 20.19
N PRO A 364 1.58 21.97 18.92
CA PRO A 364 1.79 23.35 18.49
C PRO A 364 0.53 24.24 18.59
N SER A 365 -0.66 23.65 18.82
CA SER A 365 -1.90 24.39 19.08
C SER A 365 -1.84 25.21 20.37
N GLN A 366 -1.06 24.73 21.36
CA GLN A 366 -0.92 25.32 22.69
C GLN A 366 0.01 26.57 22.72
N LEU A 367 0.68 26.85 21.59
CA LEU A 367 1.54 28.03 21.51
C LEU A 367 0.73 29.32 21.59
N GLU A 368 1.26 30.30 22.31
CA GLU A 368 0.70 31.65 22.33
C GLU A 368 0.81 32.29 20.95
N ARG A 369 -0.08 33.23 20.66
CA ARG A 369 -0.16 33.95 19.37
C ARG A 369 1.19 34.52 18.91
N SER A 370 1.90 35.17 19.81
CA SER A 370 3.23 35.71 19.54
C SER A 370 4.28 34.63 19.25
N SER A 371 4.19 33.50 19.93
CA SER A 371 5.06 32.33 19.71
C SER A 371 4.79 31.63 18.37
N LYS A 372 3.54 31.52 17.93
CA LYS A 372 3.19 31.01 16.60
C LYS A 372 3.83 31.87 15.48
N ARG A 373 3.75 33.21 15.62
CA ARG A 373 4.41 34.14 14.68
C ARG A 373 5.94 34.00 14.71
N GLN A 374 6.52 33.85 15.89
CA GLN A 374 7.95 33.60 16.03
C GLN A 374 8.40 32.31 15.34
N VAL A 375 7.61 31.22 15.43
CA VAL A 375 7.91 29.98 14.70
C VAL A 375 7.97 30.21 13.19
N LEU A 376 6.97 30.91 12.62
CA LEU A 376 6.94 31.18 11.17
C LEU A 376 8.11 32.09 10.74
N HIS A 377 8.42 33.09 11.53
CA HIS A 377 9.56 33.99 11.27
C HIS A 377 10.87 33.20 11.31
N ARG A 378 11.10 32.39 12.36
CA ARG A 378 12.30 31.59 12.51
C ARG A 378 12.49 30.54 11.43
N LEU A 379 11.40 29.91 10.98
CA LEU A 379 11.43 28.97 9.85
C LEU A 379 11.83 29.65 8.54
N LYS A 380 11.40 30.90 8.33
CA LYS A 380 11.80 31.69 7.17
C LYS A 380 13.31 32.04 7.21
N GLU A 381 13.85 32.33 8.39
CA GLU A 381 15.31 32.55 8.57
C GLU A 381 16.07 31.23 8.29
N ILE A 382 15.63 30.12 8.85
CA ILE A 382 16.24 28.80 8.61
C ILE A 382 16.25 28.48 7.12
N GLU A 383 15.15 28.74 6.39
CA GLU A 383 15.11 28.53 4.94
C GLU A 383 16.05 29.44 4.17
N ALA A 384 16.22 30.70 4.63
CA ALA A 384 17.17 31.62 4.01
C ALA A 384 18.63 31.13 4.17
N GLU A 385 18.96 30.48 5.28
CA GLU A 385 20.28 29.88 5.54
C GLU A 385 20.43 28.52 4.81
N ASP A 386 19.43 27.64 4.88
CA ASP A 386 19.38 26.31 4.22
C ASP A 386 17.99 26.05 3.61
N PRO A 387 17.78 26.32 2.31
CA PRO A 387 16.51 26.07 1.64
C PRO A 387 16.01 24.63 1.77
N TYR A 388 16.91 23.68 2.00
CA TYR A 388 16.62 22.25 2.11
C TYR A 388 16.74 21.72 3.54
N PHE A 389 16.44 22.54 4.54
CA PHE A 389 16.55 22.21 5.97
C PHE A 389 15.83 20.90 6.39
N ARG A 390 14.82 20.43 5.64
CA ARG A 390 14.10 19.17 5.85
C ARG A 390 14.67 17.97 5.09
N ARG A 391 15.87 18.04 4.51
CA ARG A 391 16.38 16.95 3.64
C ARG A 391 16.51 15.60 4.34
N SER A 392 16.74 15.57 5.64
CA SER A 392 16.87 14.33 6.42
C SER A 392 15.53 13.67 6.74
N ASP A 393 14.44 14.43 6.81
CA ASP A 393 13.10 13.97 7.17
C ASP A 393 12.00 14.47 6.22
N PHE A 394 12.35 14.81 4.99
CA PHE A 394 11.41 15.28 3.96
C PHE A 394 10.23 14.32 3.74
N TRP A 395 10.44 13.03 3.95
CA TRP A 395 9.44 11.99 3.87
C TRP A 395 8.51 11.93 5.10
N ARG A 396 8.88 12.58 6.21
CA ARG A 396 8.09 12.54 7.44
C ARG A 396 6.82 13.36 7.28
N ARG A 397 5.67 12.70 7.45
CA ARG A 397 4.36 13.35 7.58
C ARG A 397 4.07 13.60 9.05
N PHE A 398 3.61 14.80 9.36
CA PHE A 398 3.14 15.15 10.70
C PHE A 398 2.01 16.18 10.57
N SER A 399 1.26 16.41 11.64
CA SER A 399 0.19 17.37 11.69
C SER A 399 0.52 18.49 12.69
N ALA A 400 0.25 19.71 12.29
CA ALA A 400 0.26 20.89 13.17
C ALA A 400 -1.17 21.38 13.45
N ALA A 401 -2.08 20.43 13.75
CA ALA A 401 -3.48 20.74 14.00
C ALA A 401 -3.62 21.83 15.08
N GLY A 402 -4.43 22.86 14.82
CA GLY A 402 -4.65 23.97 15.72
C GLY A 402 -3.53 25.02 15.78
N PHE A 403 -2.40 24.83 15.08
CA PHE A 403 -1.36 25.86 14.94
C PHE A 403 -1.85 27.00 14.05
N PHE A 404 -2.40 26.67 12.87
CA PHE A 404 -2.87 27.65 11.92
C PHE A 404 -4.24 28.22 12.35
N THR A 405 -4.21 29.40 12.88
CA THR A 405 -5.35 30.18 13.36
C THR A 405 -5.41 31.51 12.62
N GLN A 406 -6.55 32.21 12.63
CA GLN A 406 -6.78 33.43 11.87
C GLN A 406 -5.70 34.52 12.13
N ASP A 407 -5.13 34.53 13.31
CA ASP A 407 -4.10 35.49 13.72
C ASP A 407 -2.71 35.29 13.09
N VAL A 408 -2.48 34.18 12.38
CA VAL A 408 -1.24 33.92 11.64
C VAL A 408 -1.42 33.97 10.11
N VAL A 409 -2.62 34.25 9.62
CA VAL A 409 -2.92 34.29 8.17
C VAL A 409 -2.04 35.31 7.45
N GLU A 410 -1.87 36.48 8.00
CA GLU A 410 -1.08 37.56 7.37
C GLU A 410 0.43 37.23 7.30
N GLU A 411 0.93 36.38 8.17
CA GLU A 411 2.31 35.86 8.11
C GLU A 411 2.44 34.73 7.08
N ILE A 412 1.35 33.97 6.83
CA ILE A 412 1.36 32.84 5.87
C ILE A 412 1.30 33.34 4.43
N LYS A 413 0.47 34.34 4.11
CA LYS A 413 0.32 34.88 2.75
C LYS A 413 1.64 35.15 2.02
N PRO A 414 2.60 35.89 2.60
CA PRO A 414 3.88 36.12 1.93
C PRO A 414 4.73 34.83 1.78
N LEU A 415 4.58 33.84 2.67
CA LEU A 415 5.30 32.56 2.55
C LEU A 415 4.79 31.71 1.39
N LEU A 416 3.48 31.84 1.04
CA LEU A 416 2.90 31.13 -0.10
C LEU A 416 3.28 31.80 -1.43
N THR A 417 3.36 33.13 -1.47
CA THR A 417 3.62 33.90 -2.69
C THR A 417 5.11 34.05 -3.03
N MET A 418 6.02 33.71 -2.12
CA MET A 418 7.45 33.73 -2.39
C MET A 418 7.86 32.70 -3.42
N SER A 419 8.51 33.12 -4.47
CA SER A 419 9.11 32.29 -5.50
C SER A 419 10.45 31.74 -4.98
N ASN A 420 10.39 30.61 -4.25
CA ASN A 420 11.58 29.99 -3.67
C ASN A 420 11.53 28.46 -3.86
N GLU A 421 12.65 27.87 -4.19
CA GLU A 421 12.78 26.42 -4.41
C GLU A 421 12.96 25.63 -3.10
N GLY A 422 12.84 26.28 -1.95
CA GLY A 422 13.04 25.69 -0.63
C GLY A 422 11.87 24.81 -0.16
N HIS A 423 12.07 24.17 0.99
CA HIS A 423 11.11 23.24 1.58
C HIS A 423 9.97 23.90 2.39
N LEU A 424 10.10 25.21 2.75
CA LEU A 424 9.16 25.86 3.66
C LEU A 424 7.77 25.99 3.05
N ARG A 425 7.66 26.43 1.78
CA ARG A 425 6.38 26.59 1.12
C ARG A 425 5.63 25.25 0.99
N SER A 426 6.33 24.18 0.63
CA SER A 426 5.73 22.83 0.59
C SER A 426 5.33 22.36 1.98
N LEU A 427 6.14 22.62 3.02
CA LEU A 427 5.80 22.29 4.40
C LEU A 427 4.54 23.03 4.87
N ILE A 428 4.44 24.34 4.63
CA ILE A 428 3.25 25.11 5.01
C ILE A 428 2.00 24.56 4.32
N LEU A 429 2.06 24.28 3.03
CA LEU A 429 0.94 23.70 2.28
C LEU A 429 0.57 22.29 2.77
N GLU A 430 1.54 21.44 3.11
CA GLU A 430 1.29 20.13 3.71
C GLU A 430 0.51 20.24 5.03
N LEU A 431 0.88 21.21 5.86
CA LEU A 431 0.29 21.42 7.19
C LEU A 431 -1.03 22.22 7.17
N LEU A 432 -1.31 22.98 6.11
CA LEU A 432 -2.57 23.67 5.90
C LEU A 432 -3.70 22.74 5.44
N ALA A 433 -3.39 21.51 5.00
CA ALA A 433 -4.41 20.55 4.63
C ALA A 433 -5.39 20.33 5.81
N ASP A 434 -6.69 20.34 5.51
CA ASP A 434 -7.79 20.26 6.48
C ASP A 434 -7.86 21.43 7.50
N SER A 435 -7.17 22.55 7.23
CA SER A 435 -7.14 23.70 8.12
C SER A 435 -8.32 24.66 7.87
N PRO A 436 -9.01 25.13 8.92
CA PRO A 436 -10.12 26.07 8.77
C PRO A 436 -9.70 27.46 8.21
N VAL A 437 -8.41 27.81 8.23
CA VAL A 437 -7.92 29.09 7.69
C VAL A 437 -7.79 29.10 6.18
N ASN A 438 -7.97 27.97 5.50
CA ASN A 438 -7.87 27.87 4.04
C ASN A 438 -8.86 28.80 3.33
N CYS A 439 -10.02 29.08 3.93
CA CYS A 439 -10.97 30.05 3.39
C CYS A 439 -10.41 31.49 3.30
N HIS A 440 -9.47 31.88 4.18
CA HIS A 440 -8.80 33.19 4.18
C HIS A 440 -7.58 33.25 3.25
N LEU A 441 -7.15 32.09 2.72
CA LEU A 441 -6.01 31.92 1.81
C LEU A 441 -6.45 31.47 0.40
N ALA A 442 -7.76 31.45 0.13
CA ALA A 442 -8.31 30.90 -1.11
C ALA A 442 -7.72 31.55 -2.38
N SER A 443 -7.43 32.86 -2.36
CA SER A 443 -6.82 33.58 -3.49
C SER A 443 -5.39 33.11 -3.77
N GLU A 444 -4.57 33.02 -2.75
CA GLU A 444 -3.17 32.57 -2.85
C GLU A 444 -3.09 31.09 -3.26
N LEU A 445 -3.92 30.24 -2.65
CA LEU A 445 -4.02 28.83 -2.99
C LEU A 445 -4.49 28.61 -4.42
N SER A 446 -5.44 29.43 -4.89
CA SER A 446 -5.93 29.40 -6.26
C SER A 446 -4.83 29.77 -7.26
N LEU A 447 -4.09 30.85 -6.99
CA LEU A 447 -2.95 31.25 -7.82
C LEU A 447 -1.93 30.14 -7.94
N LEU A 448 -1.54 29.50 -6.82
CA LEU A 448 -0.58 28.38 -6.83
C LEU A 448 -1.11 27.16 -7.59
N THR A 449 -2.41 26.86 -7.45
CA THR A 449 -3.03 25.70 -8.13
C THR A 449 -3.09 25.88 -9.63
N LEU A 450 -3.43 27.09 -10.09
CA LEU A 450 -3.70 27.38 -11.49
C LEU A 450 -2.46 27.85 -12.27
N ASN A 451 -1.37 28.20 -11.60
CA ASN A 451 -0.14 28.64 -12.26
C ASN A 451 0.62 27.45 -12.88
N PRO A 452 0.75 27.37 -14.22
CA PRO A 452 1.46 26.28 -14.88
C PRO A 452 2.97 26.27 -14.63
N ASP A 453 3.56 27.39 -14.22
CA ASP A 453 4.99 27.52 -13.93
C ASP A 453 5.38 26.95 -12.55
N GLU A 454 4.40 26.68 -11.68
CA GLU A 454 4.63 26.09 -10.39
C GLU A 454 4.89 24.58 -10.47
N SER A 455 5.68 24.07 -9.52
CA SER A 455 5.98 22.64 -9.45
C SER A 455 4.74 21.77 -9.21
N GLU A 456 4.75 20.53 -9.71
CA GLU A 456 3.67 19.56 -9.47
C GLU A 456 3.33 19.41 -7.99
N GLN A 457 4.34 19.39 -7.12
CA GLN A 457 4.17 19.24 -5.67
C GLN A 457 3.38 20.42 -5.09
N ILE A 458 3.79 21.66 -5.40
CA ILE A 458 3.13 22.87 -4.90
C ILE A 458 1.70 22.96 -5.40
N ARG A 459 1.47 22.77 -6.70
CA ARG A 459 0.13 22.78 -7.28
C ARG A 459 -0.81 21.75 -6.64
N THR A 460 -0.31 20.53 -6.45
CA THR A 460 -1.09 19.43 -5.83
C THR A 460 -1.43 19.72 -4.38
N LEU A 461 -0.47 20.23 -3.60
CA LEU A 461 -0.70 20.59 -2.19
C LEU A 461 -1.67 21.78 -2.07
N ALA A 462 -1.49 22.82 -2.89
CA ALA A 462 -2.40 23.97 -2.91
C ALA A 462 -3.82 23.57 -3.30
N SER A 463 -3.98 22.72 -4.32
CA SER A 463 -5.30 22.20 -4.73
C SER A 463 -5.98 21.41 -3.63
N ARG A 464 -5.22 20.64 -2.84
CA ARG A 464 -5.75 19.91 -1.68
C ARG A 464 -6.29 20.87 -0.62
N CYS A 465 -5.56 21.94 -0.31
CA CYS A 465 -6.02 22.97 0.62
C CYS A 465 -7.28 23.70 0.10
N LEU A 466 -7.40 23.94 -1.22
CA LEU A 466 -8.58 24.54 -1.82
C LEU A 466 -9.83 23.66 -1.69
N LEU A 467 -9.69 22.33 -1.74
CA LEU A 467 -10.83 21.42 -1.60
C LEU A 467 -11.53 21.54 -0.24
N ASP A 468 -10.86 22.10 0.77
CA ASP A 468 -11.44 22.38 2.09
C ASP A 468 -12.31 23.66 2.08
N VAL A 469 -12.23 24.50 1.03
CA VAL A 469 -12.91 25.77 0.93
C VAL A 469 -14.29 25.63 0.28
N LYS A 470 -15.36 25.60 1.09
CA LYS A 470 -16.73 25.27 0.65
C LYS A 470 -17.32 26.20 -0.43
N GLU A 471 -16.94 27.47 -0.44
CA GLU A 471 -17.50 28.51 -1.33
C GLU A 471 -16.60 28.82 -2.53
N TYR A 472 -15.56 28.01 -2.78
CA TYR A 472 -14.64 28.25 -3.89
C TYR A 472 -15.28 27.86 -5.24
N ASP A 473 -15.05 28.68 -6.28
CA ASP A 473 -15.53 28.43 -7.66
C ASP A 473 -14.66 27.35 -8.35
N PHE A 474 -14.98 26.09 -8.08
CA PHE A 474 -14.30 24.96 -8.73
C PHE A 474 -14.61 24.84 -10.23
N ILE A 475 -15.76 25.37 -10.71
CA ILE A 475 -16.12 25.27 -12.13
C ILE A 475 -15.19 26.15 -12.97
N GLY A 476 -14.95 27.39 -12.53
CA GLY A 476 -13.98 28.28 -13.17
C GLY A 476 -12.56 27.70 -13.12
N ALA A 477 -12.12 27.18 -11.97
CA ALA A 477 -10.82 26.55 -11.82
C ALA A 477 -10.65 25.31 -12.72
N LEU A 478 -11.66 24.45 -12.82
CA LEU A 478 -11.66 23.28 -13.70
C LEU A 478 -11.52 23.66 -15.16
N ALA A 479 -12.20 24.75 -15.60
CA ALA A 479 -12.07 25.23 -16.98
C ALA A 479 -10.62 25.61 -17.33
N VAL A 480 -9.91 26.30 -16.43
CA VAL A 480 -8.49 26.67 -16.59
C VAL A 480 -7.60 25.41 -16.64
N LEU A 481 -7.77 24.49 -15.68
CA LEU A 481 -6.96 23.27 -15.60
C LEU A 481 -7.16 22.36 -16.81
N ILE A 482 -8.39 22.22 -17.32
CA ILE A 482 -8.69 21.42 -18.51
C ILE A 482 -8.14 22.09 -19.77
N PHE A 483 -8.19 23.42 -19.85
CA PHE A 483 -7.63 24.19 -20.97
C PHE A 483 -6.10 24.04 -21.05
N GLU A 484 -5.39 24.04 -19.91
CA GLU A 484 -3.95 23.76 -19.86
C GLU A 484 -3.61 22.38 -20.41
N ALA A 485 -4.45 21.37 -20.18
CA ALA A 485 -4.34 20.01 -20.70
C ALA A 485 -3.01 19.28 -20.39
N SER A 486 -2.28 19.69 -19.38
CA SER A 486 -1.08 19.00 -18.90
C SER A 486 -1.42 17.80 -18.03
N ASN A 487 -0.46 16.86 -17.87
CA ASN A 487 -0.68 15.74 -16.94
C ASN A 487 -0.95 16.20 -15.51
N ILE A 488 -0.31 17.28 -15.08
CA ILE A 488 -0.46 17.85 -13.72
C ILE A 488 -1.83 18.48 -13.57
N SER A 489 -2.21 19.38 -14.49
CA SER A 489 -3.49 20.07 -14.42
C SER A 489 -4.67 19.12 -14.50
N LEU A 490 -4.62 18.10 -15.37
CA LEU A 490 -5.69 17.11 -15.49
C LEU A 490 -5.76 16.17 -14.29
N ASN A 491 -4.63 15.85 -13.64
CA ASN A 491 -4.63 15.13 -12.37
C ASN A 491 -5.34 15.92 -11.26
N ILE A 492 -5.04 17.22 -11.16
CA ILE A 492 -5.70 18.10 -10.19
C ILE A 492 -7.20 18.21 -10.53
N ALA A 493 -7.57 18.42 -11.80
CA ALA A 493 -8.96 18.46 -12.23
C ALA A 493 -9.72 17.16 -11.90
N ALA A 494 -9.12 16.01 -12.14
CA ALA A 494 -9.70 14.71 -11.77
C ALA A 494 -9.95 14.60 -10.27
N LYS A 495 -9.01 15.07 -9.44
CA LYS A 495 -9.15 15.08 -7.99
C LYS A 495 -10.27 16.00 -7.52
N VAL A 496 -10.41 17.18 -8.13
CA VAL A 496 -11.52 18.09 -7.85
C VAL A 496 -12.86 17.43 -8.21
N ILE A 497 -12.97 16.81 -9.38
CA ILE A 497 -14.19 16.10 -9.81
C ILE A 497 -14.51 14.94 -8.85
N GLU A 498 -13.48 14.17 -8.41
CA GLU A 498 -13.62 13.08 -7.43
C GLU A 498 -14.23 13.57 -6.11
N VAL A 499 -13.72 14.68 -5.55
CA VAL A 499 -14.16 15.21 -4.25
C VAL A 499 -15.53 15.90 -4.33
N ILE A 500 -15.82 16.63 -5.41
CA ILE A 500 -17.14 17.24 -5.62
C ILE A 500 -18.21 16.16 -5.82
N GLY A 501 -17.86 15.04 -6.43
CA GLY A 501 -18.72 13.94 -6.84
C GLY A 501 -19.00 13.97 -8.34
N PRO A 502 -18.63 12.93 -9.09
CA PRO A 502 -18.81 12.86 -10.55
C PRO A 502 -20.27 13.05 -11.00
N GLU A 503 -21.23 12.63 -10.18
CA GLU A 503 -22.67 12.72 -10.44
C GLU A 503 -23.20 14.17 -10.45
N LYS A 504 -22.43 15.13 -9.94
CA LYS A 504 -22.79 16.57 -10.02
C LYS A 504 -22.45 17.21 -11.36
N PHE A 505 -21.72 16.51 -12.22
CA PHE A 505 -21.36 16.94 -13.56
C PHE A 505 -22.22 16.21 -14.59
N ASN A 506 -22.63 16.90 -15.66
CA ASN A 506 -23.32 16.22 -16.73
C ASN A 506 -22.34 15.32 -17.51
N HIS A 507 -22.87 14.27 -18.15
CA HIS A 507 -22.07 13.28 -18.88
C HIS A 507 -21.29 13.91 -20.06
N THR A 508 -21.81 14.94 -20.71
CA THR A 508 -21.13 15.64 -21.81
C THR A 508 -19.88 16.38 -21.31
N TYR A 509 -19.94 16.97 -20.11
CA TYR A 509 -18.78 17.60 -19.49
C TYR A 509 -17.70 16.59 -19.15
N LEU A 510 -18.09 15.48 -18.50
CA LEU A 510 -17.17 14.40 -18.12
C LEU A 510 -16.56 13.71 -19.35
N SER A 511 -17.33 13.51 -20.42
CA SER A 511 -16.82 12.93 -21.67
C SER A 511 -15.81 13.89 -22.35
N GLY A 512 -16.10 15.20 -22.33
CA GLY A 512 -15.16 16.23 -22.79
C GLY A 512 -13.86 16.20 -22.02
N PHE A 513 -13.91 16.18 -20.69
CA PHE A 513 -12.73 16.02 -19.83
C PHE A 513 -11.94 14.74 -20.14
N LEU A 514 -12.61 13.59 -20.24
CA LEU A 514 -11.95 12.32 -20.56
C LEU A 514 -11.32 12.30 -21.96
N ARG A 515 -11.93 12.99 -22.95
CA ARG A 515 -11.32 13.17 -24.29
C ARG A 515 -10.03 13.99 -24.23
N VAL A 516 -9.97 15.05 -23.41
CA VAL A 516 -8.73 15.78 -23.16
C VAL A 516 -7.69 14.88 -22.50
N CYS A 517 -8.08 14.12 -21.47
CA CYS A 517 -7.20 13.14 -20.81
C CYS A 517 -6.65 12.07 -21.80
N ALA A 518 -7.42 11.72 -22.83
CA ALA A 518 -6.96 10.74 -23.83
C ALA A 518 -5.70 11.20 -24.58
N ASN A 519 -5.48 12.51 -24.71
CA ASN A 519 -4.28 13.08 -25.35
C ASN A 519 -3.01 12.87 -24.54
N LEU A 520 -3.11 12.58 -23.26
CA LEU A 520 -1.94 12.25 -22.41
C LEU A 520 -1.31 10.89 -22.76
N TYR A 521 -2.02 10.02 -23.46
CA TYR A 521 -1.49 8.73 -23.84
C TYR A 521 -0.64 8.87 -25.12
N PRO A 522 0.66 8.52 -25.08
CA PRO A 522 1.56 8.69 -26.22
C PRO A 522 1.15 7.82 -27.39
N ALA A 523 1.41 8.31 -28.61
CA ALA A 523 1.36 7.50 -29.80
C ALA A 523 2.35 6.32 -29.72
N HIS A 524 2.06 5.22 -30.42
CA HIS A 524 2.84 3.96 -30.35
C HIS A 524 4.35 4.14 -30.62
N LYS A 525 4.75 5.16 -31.37
CA LYS A 525 6.15 5.45 -31.69
C LYS A 525 6.92 6.13 -30.56
N ALA A 526 6.23 6.74 -29.60
CA ALA A 526 6.82 7.42 -28.43
C ALA A 526 6.95 6.50 -27.20
N GLN A 527 7.15 5.20 -27.41
CA GLN A 527 7.15 4.17 -26.34
C GLN A 527 8.28 4.32 -25.30
N PHE A 528 9.22 5.23 -25.50
CA PHE A 528 10.36 5.38 -24.58
C PHE A 528 10.03 6.15 -23.31
N GLU A 529 8.96 6.92 -23.27
CA GLU A 529 8.47 7.60 -22.06
C GLU A 529 7.33 6.79 -21.41
N ARG A 530 7.66 5.63 -20.87
CA ARG A 530 6.78 4.96 -19.90
C ARG A 530 6.88 5.71 -18.59
N VAL A 531 6.15 6.76 -18.43
CA VAL A 531 5.89 7.34 -17.11
C VAL A 531 4.83 6.47 -16.45
N ILE A 532 5.30 5.36 -15.83
CA ILE A 532 4.46 4.48 -15.03
C ILE A 532 3.92 5.31 -13.86
N GLY A 533 2.61 5.36 -13.73
CA GLY A 533 1.92 6.02 -12.60
C GLY A 533 1.35 7.41 -12.90
N THR A 534 1.82 8.15 -13.89
CA THR A 534 1.34 9.53 -14.15
C THR A 534 -0.10 9.64 -14.61
N ARG A 535 -0.73 8.53 -15.00
CA ARG A 535 -2.14 8.49 -15.47
C ARG A 535 -3.04 7.63 -14.58
N TYR A 536 -2.52 7.23 -13.43
CA TYR A 536 -3.27 6.44 -12.46
C TYR A 536 -4.53 7.18 -11.96
N PHE A 537 -4.49 8.52 -11.93
CA PHE A 537 -5.61 9.35 -11.53
C PHE A 537 -6.86 9.12 -12.40
N ILE A 538 -6.70 8.80 -13.70
CA ILE A 538 -7.85 8.52 -14.59
C ILE A 538 -8.56 7.23 -14.13
N LYS A 539 -7.80 6.16 -13.81
CA LYS A 539 -8.38 4.92 -13.28
C LYS A 539 -9.06 5.16 -11.93
N LYS A 540 -8.41 5.97 -11.08
CA LYS A 540 -8.96 6.32 -9.78
C LYS A 540 -10.28 7.08 -9.92
N LEU A 541 -10.36 8.07 -10.81
CA LEU A 541 -11.60 8.78 -11.09
C LEU A 541 -12.70 7.83 -11.61
N ILE A 542 -12.36 6.95 -12.57
CA ILE A 542 -13.31 5.95 -13.11
C ILE A 542 -13.88 5.05 -12.00
N SER A 543 -13.09 4.70 -10.98
CA SER A 543 -13.58 3.87 -9.87
C SER A 543 -14.70 4.51 -9.04
N HIS A 544 -14.87 5.85 -9.13
CA HIS A 544 -15.94 6.60 -8.46
C HIS A 544 -17.21 6.76 -9.31
N PHE A 545 -17.19 6.33 -10.58
CA PHE A 545 -18.37 6.41 -11.42
C PHE A 545 -19.41 5.34 -11.05
N SER A 546 -20.67 5.73 -10.98
CA SER A 546 -21.80 4.81 -10.88
C SER A 546 -22.01 4.03 -12.17
N GLN A 547 -22.71 2.89 -12.11
CA GLN A 547 -23.07 2.12 -13.32
C GLN A 547 -23.78 2.99 -14.36
N HIS A 548 -24.75 3.79 -13.94
CA HIS A 548 -25.49 4.67 -14.83
C HIS A 548 -24.61 5.72 -15.52
N THR A 549 -23.72 6.36 -14.75
CA THR A 549 -22.74 7.32 -15.30
C THR A 549 -21.80 6.66 -16.31
N LEU A 550 -21.33 5.44 -15.99
CA LEU A 550 -20.47 4.66 -16.90
C LEU A 550 -21.20 4.36 -18.22
N GLU A 551 -22.44 3.96 -18.16
CA GLU A 551 -23.24 3.63 -19.37
C GLU A 551 -23.41 4.84 -20.29
N LEU A 552 -23.76 6.02 -19.74
CA LEU A 552 -23.89 7.26 -20.52
C LEU A 552 -22.57 7.70 -21.14
N LEU A 553 -21.49 7.65 -20.35
CA LEU A 553 -20.15 8.03 -20.82
C LEU A 553 -19.61 7.05 -21.88
N LEU A 554 -19.84 5.74 -21.71
CA LEU A 554 -19.45 4.74 -22.68
C LEU A 554 -20.18 4.95 -24.01
N ASP A 555 -21.50 5.20 -23.98
CA ASP A 555 -22.28 5.51 -25.18
C ASP A 555 -21.73 6.75 -25.89
N GLU A 556 -21.47 7.83 -25.17
CA GLU A 556 -20.98 9.08 -25.76
C GLU A 556 -19.54 9.00 -26.27
N LEU A 557 -18.63 8.37 -25.50
CA LEU A 557 -17.22 8.25 -25.87
C LEU A 557 -16.99 7.31 -27.05
N THR A 558 -17.83 6.29 -27.23
CA THR A 558 -17.70 5.29 -28.31
C THR A 558 -18.54 5.63 -29.54
N HIS A 559 -19.47 6.56 -29.42
CA HIS A 559 -20.27 7.03 -30.56
C HIS A 559 -19.34 7.64 -31.63
N ASN A 560 -19.45 7.16 -32.87
CA ASN A 560 -18.67 7.63 -34.03
C ASN A 560 -17.13 7.59 -33.82
N LEU A 561 -16.63 6.60 -33.09
CA LEU A 561 -15.20 6.41 -32.86
C LEU A 561 -14.46 5.95 -34.14
N HIS A 562 -14.57 6.73 -35.21
CA HIS A 562 -13.92 6.48 -36.51
C HIS A 562 -12.61 7.28 -36.63
N CYS A 563 -11.65 6.71 -37.33
CA CYS A 563 -10.39 7.38 -37.65
C CYS A 563 -10.23 7.50 -39.17
N HIS A 564 -9.93 8.70 -39.64
CA HIS A 564 -9.71 9.01 -41.05
C HIS A 564 -8.20 9.13 -41.39
N CYS A 565 -7.31 8.57 -40.58
CA CYS A 565 -5.85 8.69 -40.81
C CYS A 565 -5.32 7.85 -41.97
N GLY A 566 -6.17 7.04 -42.64
CA GLY A 566 -5.80 6.20 -43.78
C GLY A 566 -4.89 5.01 -43.45
N LYS A 567 -4.52 4.83 -42.18
CA LYS A 567 -3.74 3.69 -41.71
C LYS A 567 -4.63 2.48 -41.46
N LYS A 568 -4.05 1.28 -41.59
CA LYS A 568 -4.74 0.06 -41.16
C LYS A 568 -5.04 0.13 -39.66
N SER A 569 -6.11 -0.52 -39.21
CA SER A 569 -6.58 -0.46 -37.83
C SER A 569 -5.51 -0.84 -36.79
N TYR A 570 -4.65 -1.80 -37.09
CA TYR A 570 -3.53 -2.22 -36.23
C TYR A 570 -2.30 -1.27 -36.26
N GLU A 571 -2.22 -0.36 -37.23
CA GLU A 571 -1.17 0.67 -37.34
C GLU A 571 -1.66 2.05 -36.85
N CYS A 572 -2.97 2.19 -36.61
CA CYS A 572 -3.59 3.44 -36.21
C CYS A 572 -3.42 3.67 -34.69
N ASP A 573 -2.83 4.80 -34.35
CA ASP A 573 -2.64 5.23 -32.97
C ASP A 573 -3.66 6.29 -32.51
N CYS A 574 -4.50 6.80 -33.42
CA CYS A 574 -5.42 7.89 -33.15
C CYS A 574 -6.43 7.59 -32.02
N ARG A 575 -6.76 6.32 -31.82
CA ARG A 575 -7.72 5.88 -30.80
C ARG A 575 -7.07 5.31 -29.55
N ASN A 576 -5.74 5.35 -29.43
CA ASN A 576 -5.06 4.69 -28.32
C ASN A 576 -5.46 5.24 -26.96
N GLY A 577 -5.49 6.55 -26.78
CA GLY A 577 -5.83 7.17 -25.50
C GLY A 577 -7.27 6.89 -25.10
N ILE A 578 -8.19 7.12 -26.05
CA ILE A 578 -9.61 6.89 -25.77
C ILE A 578 -9.90 5.40 -25.53
N SER A 579 -9.24 4.48 -26.24
CA SER A 579 -9.41 3.04 -26.02
C SER A 579 -8.94 2.60 -24.65
N LYS A 580 -7.88 3.23 -24.10
CA LYS A 580 -7.41 2.96 -22.73
C LYS A 580 -8.39 3.42 -21.68
N ILE A 581 -8.97 4.59 -21.85
CA ILE A 581 -9.97 5.15 -20.94
C ILE A 581 -11.25 4.32 -20.99
N VAL A 582 -11.80 4.13 -22.20
CA VAL A 582 -13.04 3.34 -22.39
C VAL A 582 -12.85 1.89 -21.92
N GLY A 583 -11.71 1.26 -22.19
CA GLY A 583 -11.43 -0.08 -21.71
C GLY A 583 -11.43 -0.17 -20.17
N SER A 584 -10.87 0.83 -19.48
CA SER A 584 -10.94 0.89 -18.01
C SER A 584 -12.38 1.09 -17.51
N MET A 585 -13.19 1.86 -18.25
CA MET A 585 -14.61 2.06 -17.91
C MET A 585 -15.45 0.80 -18.16
N VAL A 586 -15.17 0.05 -19.22
CA VAL A 586 -15.83 -1.22 -19.50
C VAL A 586 -15.47 -2.27 -18.43
N ASP A 587 -14.20 -2.31 -17.99
CA ASP A 587 -13.79 -3.16 -16.87
C ASP A 587 -14.58 -2.79 -15.60
N ARG A 588 -14.70 -1.50 -15.29
CA ARG A 588 -15.46 -1.02 -14.13
C ARG A 588 -16.95 -1.30 -14.26
N TYR A 589 -17.52 -1.17 -15.46
CA TYR A 589 -18.91 -1.54 -15.73
C TYR A 589 -19.18 -3.00 -15.37
N PHE A 590 -18.33 -3.94 -15.82
CA PHE A 590 -18.46 -5.36 -15.50
C PHE A 590 -18.17 -5.72 -14.04
N GLU A 591 -17.57 -4.84 -13.28
CA GLU A 591 -17.45 -4.99 -11.82
C GLU A 591 -18.78 -4.67 -11.11
N LEU A 592 -19.54 -3.72 -11.63
CA LEU A 592 -20.77 -3.21 -11.00
C LEU A 592 -22.04 -3.89 -11.56
N ALA A 593 -22.09 -4.12 -12.87
CA ALA A 593 -23.26 -4.63 -13.55
C ALA A 593 -23.40 -6.14 -13.38
N GLN A 594 -24.66 -6.59 -13.29
CA GLN A 594 -25.03 -8.00 -13.23
C GLN A 594 -25.72 -8.45 -14.52
N ALA A 595 -25.59 -9.73 -14.86
CA ALA A 595 -26.31 -10.31 -15.97
C ALA A 595 -27.85 -10.22 -15.75
N PRO A 596 -28.65 -10.11 -16.83
CA PRO A 596 -28.28 -10.19 -18.24
C PRO A 596 -27.67 -8.90 -18.79
N PHE A 597 -26.70 -9.02 -19.69
CA PHE A 597 -26.04 -7.91 -20.37
C PHE A 597 -26.66 -7.68 -21.75
N ASP A 598 -26.70 -6.39 -22.20
CA ASP A 598 -27.13 -6.05 -23.57
C ASP A 598 -25.98 -6.27 -24.58
N PRO A 599 -26.06 -7.30 -25.44
CA PRO A 599 -24.99 -7.64 -26.37
C PRO A 599 -24.75 -6.56 -27.44
N VAL A 600 -25.80 -5.83 -27.84
CA VAL A 600 -25.70 -4.78 -28.85
C VAL A 600 -24.95 -3.57 -28.31
N ARG A 601 -25.31 -3.15 -27.11
CA ARG A 601 -24.68 -2.01 -26.44
C ARG A 601 -23.23 -2.30 -26.10
N ILE A 602 -22.94 -3.50 -25.58
CA ILE A 602 -21.56 -3.92 -25.32
C ILE A 602 -20.72 -3.90 -26.60
N TRP A 603 -21.27 -4.44 -27.71
CA TRP A 603 -20.55 -4.40 -28.98
C TRP A 603 -20.28 -2.97 -29.47
N GLN A 604 -21.23 -2.05 -29.30
CA GLN A 604 -21.02 -0.63 -29.63
C GLN A 604 -19.83 -0.06 -28.88
N TRP A 605 -19.66 -0.41 -27.61
CA TRP A 605 -18.55 0.07 -26.77
C TRP A 605 -17.22 -0.53 -27.18
N ILE A 606 -17.15 -1.83 -27.43
CA ILE A 606 -15.86 -2.51 -27.63
C ILE A 606 -15.45 -2.67 -29.08
N GLY A 607 -16.39 -2.65 -30.02
CA GLY A 607 -16.16 -3.03 -31.43
C GLY A 607 -15.11 -2.19 -32.15
N ASN A 608 -14.91 -0.94 -31.75
CA ASN A 608 -13.94 0.00 -32.34
C ASN A 608 -12.74 0.31 -31.44
N LEU A 609 -12.56 -0.38 -30.31
CA LEU A 609 -11.45 -0.19 -29.39
C LEU A 609 -10.18 -0.92 -29.83
N ASN A 610 -9.04 -0.43 -29.38
CA ASN A 610 -7.75 -1.11 -29.39
C ASN A 610 -7.53 -1.84 -28.05
N PHE A 611 -8.32 -2.86 -27.75
CA PHE A 611 -8.38 -3.50 -26.44
C PHE A 611 -7.05 -4.06 -25.95
N HIS A 612 -6.27 -4.66 -26.85
CA HIS A 612 -4.94 -5.19 -26.54
C HIS A 612 -3.92 -4.15 -26.03
N ARG A 613 -4.22 -2.85 -26.20
CA ARG A 613 -3.40 -1.73 -25.72
C ARG A 613 -3.92 -1.11 -24.43
N HIS A 614 -5.07 -1.54 -24.00
CA HIS A 614 -5.68 -1.08 -22.75
C HIS A 614 -4.96 -1.66 -21.52
N CYS A 615 -4.90 -2.97 -21.43
CA CYS A 615 -4.18 -3.73 -20.41
C CYS A 615 -3.79 -5.10 -20.98
N GLN A 616 -3.10 -5.92 -20.19
CA GLN A 616 -2.92 -7.32 -20.58
C GLN A 616 -4.28 -8.05 -20.49
N PRO A 617 -4.62 -8.93 -21.45
CA PRO A 617 -5.94 -9.60 -21.50
C PRO A 617 -6.28 -10.37 -20.22
N ASP A 618 -5.28 -10.98 -19.57
CA ASP A 618 -5.41 -11.70 -18.31
C ASP A 618 -5.73 -10.81 -17.10
N GLN A 619 -5.53 -9.51 -17.23
CA GLN A 619 -5.81 -8.50 -16.19
C GLN A 619 -7.11 -7.73 -16.43
N SER A 620 -7.73 -7.90 -17.60
CA SER A 620 -8.96 -7.19 -17.96
C SER A 620 -10.19 -7.99 -17.54
N LYS A 621 -11.00 -7.40 -16.66
CA LYS A 621 -12.26 -8.01 -16.19
C LYS A 621 -13.25 -8.22 -17.34
N SER A 622 -13.36 -7.23 -18.22
CA SER A 622 -14.24 -7.31 -19.38
C SER A 622 -13.82 -8.43 -20.34
N VAL A 623 -12.53 -8.58 -20.61
CA VAL A 623 -12.02 -9.67 -21.45
C VAL A 623 -12.29 -11.04 -20.83
N GLN A 624 -12.09 -11.18 -19.51
CA GLN A 624 -12.40 -12.43 -18.80
C GLN A 624 -13.88 -12.79 -18.92
N ILE A 625 -14.79 -11.87 -18.61
CA ILE A 625 -16.24 -12.10 -18.71
C ILE A 625 -16.65 -12.46 -20.15
N LEU A 626 -16.15 -11.72 -21.14
CA LEU A 626 -16.43 -11.99 -22.55
C LEU A 626 -15.89 -13.35 -23.02
N GLN A 627 -14.84 -13.86 -22.41
CA GLN A 627 -14.29 -15.19 -22.69
C GLN A 627 -15.08 -16.32 -21.99
N GLU A 628 -15.50 -16.09 -20.75
CA GLU A 628 -16.17 -17.10 -19.91
C GLU A 628 -17.67 -17.21 -20.18
N ASN A 629 -18.35 -16.08 -20.48
CA ASN A 629 -19.79 -16.06 -20.74
C ASN A 629 -20.10 -16.39 -22.21
N ASP A 630 -20.34 -17.67 -22.48
CA ASP A 630 -20.64 -18.16 -23.82
C ASP A 630 -21.92 -17.58 -24.43
N THR A 631 -22.95 -17.37 -23.60
CA THR A 631 -24.25 -16.85 -24.07
C THR A 631 -24.08 -15.42 -24.58
N LEU A 632 -23.51 -14.53 -23.74
CA LEU A 632 -23.23 -13.13 -24.12
C LEU A 632 -22.35 -13.06 -25.38
N ARG A 633 -21.28 -13.85 -25.41
CA ARG A 633 -20.37 -13.86 -26.55
C ARG A 633 -21.03 -14.30 -27.83
N GLN A 634 -21.87 -15.39 -27.79
CA GLN A 634 -22.60 -15.86 -28.94
C GLN A 634 -23.70 -14.91 -29.42
N GLU A 635 -24.35 -14.19 -28.51
CA GLU A 635 -25.31 -13.12 -28.85
C GLU A 635 -24.61 -11.96 -29.57
N ILE A 636 -23.45 -11.54 -29.07
CA ILE A 636 -22.64 -10.51 -29.74
C ILE A 636 -22.20 -10.95 -31.13
N ILE A 637 -21.69 -12.19 -31.25
CA ILE A 637 -21.24 -12.71 -32.56
C ILE A 637 -22.44 -12.89 -33.52
N ALA A 638 -23.58 -13.33 -33.04
CA ALA A 638 -24.78 -13.41 -33.86
C ALA A 638 -25.23 -12.06 -34.38
N TYR A 639 -25.24 -11.04 -33.54
CA TYR A 639 -25.54 -9.68 -33.93
C TYR A 639 -24.57 -9.13 -34.96
N VAL A 640 -23.27 -9.40 -34.78
CA VAL A 640 -22.20 -8.83 -35.62
C VAL A 640 -22.09 -9.52 -36.97
N PHE A 641 -22.15 -10.86 -37.00
CA PHE A 641 -21.93 -11.65 -38.20
C PHE A 641 -23.23 -12.02 -38.94
N GLY A 642 -24.36 -12.12 -38.24
CA GLY A 642 -25.62 -12.56 -38.80
C GLY A 642 -26.08 -11.77 -40.04
N PRO A 643 -25.98 -10.42 -40.02
CA PRO A 643 -26.41 -9.61 -41.19
C PRO A 643 -25.45 -9.62 -42.37
N LEU A 644 -24.23 -10.11 -42.20
CA LEU A 644 -23.16 -9.97 -43.21
C LEU A 644 -23.31 -10.99 -44.32
N THR A 645 -23.27 -10.51 -45.56
CA THR A 645 -23.34 -11.33 -46.78
C THR A 645 -22.10 -11.19 -47.66
N ASP A 646 -21.22 -10.21 -47.42
CA ASP A 646 -19.93 -10.08 -48.14
C ASP A 646 -18.84 -10.91 -47.45
N ARG A 647 -18.31 -11.90 -48.13
CA ARG A 647 -17.22 -12.79 -47.65
C ARG A 647 -15.94 -12.03 -47.30
N LYS A 648 -15.63 -10.95 -47.99
CA LYS A 648 -14.42 -10.15 -47.73
C LYS A 648 -14.59 -9.36 -46.45
N GLU A 649 -15.75 -8.80 -46.21
CA GLU A 649 -16.12 -8.11 -45.01
C GLU A 649 -16.12 -9.07 -43.81
N ILE A 650 -16.71 -10.23 -43.91
CA ILE A 650 -16.69 -11.29 -42.91
C ILE A 650 -15.26 -11.71 -42.58
N PHE A 651 -14.42 -11.89 -43.59
CA PHE A 651 -13.01 -12.25 -43.38
C PHE A 651 -12.22 -11.13 -42.66
N ASN A 652 -12.38 -9.89 -43.11
CA ASN A 652 -11.72 -8.74 -42.50
C ASN A 652 -12.14 -8.57 -41.03
N LEU A 653 -13.45 -8.66 -40.76
CA LEU A 653 -13.99 -8.55 -39.41
C LEU A 653 -13.43 -9.64 -38.47
N ARG A 654 -13.37 -10.89 -38.94
CA ARG A 654 -12.77 -11.99 -38.17
C ARG A 654 -11.30 -11.73 -37.85
N VAL A 655 -10.52 -11.31 -38.83
CA VAL A 655 -9.08 -11.03 -38.63
C VAL A 655 -8.84 -9.83 -37.74
N GLU A 656 -9.61 -8.77 -37.91
CA GLU A 656 -9.38 -7.51 -37.22
C GLU A 656 -9.98 -7.48 -35.81
N LYS A 657 -11.13 -8.11 -35.60
CA LYS A 657 -11.90 -7.98 -34.34
C LYS A 657 -11.92 -9.25 -33.50
N PHE A 658 -11.75 -10.44 -34.09
CA PHE A 658 -11.95 -11.72 -33.43
C PHE A 658 -10.79 -12.71 -33.60
N SER A 659 -9.61 -12.27 -33.95
CA SER A 659 -8.50 -13.18 -34.26
C SER A 659 -7.81 -13.82 -33.05
N GLY A 660 -8.07 -13.35 -31.85
CA GLY A 660 -7.39 -13.83 -30.63
C GLY A 660 -5.88 -13.51 -30.59
N HIS A 661 -5.34 -12.81 -31.61
CA HIS A 661 -3.97 -12.38 -31.66
C HIS A 661 -3.81 -10.98 -31.04
N LEU A 662 -2.56 -10.57 -30.81
CA LEU A 662 -2.18 -9.24 -30.31
C LEU A 662 -2.79 -8.06 -31.08
N HIS A 663 -3.46 -8.32 -32.19
CA HIS A 663 -4.11 -7.33 -33.07
C HIS A 663 -5.63 -7.32 -32.99
N SER A 664 -6.25 -8.16 -32.14
CA SER A 664 -7.68 -8.08 -31.90
C SER A 664 -8.05 -6.79 -31.18
N HIS A 665 -8.96 -6.01 -31.76
CA HIS A 665 -9.33 -4.70 -31.22
C HIS A 665 -10.50 -4.76 -30.23
N SER A 666 -11.27 -5.84 -30.24
CA SER A 666 -12.46 -5.98 -29.39
C SER A 666 -12.22 -6.77 -28.09
N GLY A 667 -11.05 -7.37 -27.89
CA GLY A 667 -10.80 -8.30 -26.79
C GLY A 667 -11.50 -9.65 -26.95
N LEU A 668 -12.27 -9.84 -28.02
CA LEU A 668 -12.95 -11.09 -28.35
C LEU A 668 -12.12 -11.95 -29.30
N HIS A 669 -12.24 -13.24 -29.15
CA HIS A 669 -11.81 -14.21 -30.15
C HIS A 669 -12.86 -15.31 -30.34
N LEU A 670 -12.88 -15.91 -31.52
CA LEU A 670 -13.80 -17.01 -31.81
C LEU A 670 -13.19 -18.33 -31.33
N TRP A 671 -13.76 -18.90 -30.30
CA TRP A 671 -13.47 -20.26 -29.88
C TRP A 671 -14.06 -21.29 -30.87
N ARG A 672 -13.65 -22.55 -30.73
CA ARG A 672 -14.20 -23.63 -31.56
C ARG A 672 -15.72 -23.74 -31.41
N LYS A 673 -16.26 -23.61 -30.20
CA LYS A 673 -17.71 -23.61 -29.91
C LYS A 673 -18.43 -22.42 -30.57
N ASP A 674 -17.79 -21.26 -30.68
CA ASP A 674 -18.39 -20.11 -31.35
C ASP A 674 -18.39 -20.28 -32.89
N ASN A 675 -17.38 -20.91 -33.44
CA ASN A 675 -17.34 -21.27 -34.85
C ASN A 675 -18.46 -22.27 -35.18
N LYS A 676 -18.71 -23.27 -34.29
CA LYS A 676 -19.86 -24.20 -34.45
C LYS A 676 -21.17 -23.43 -34.43
N PHE A 677 -21.33 -22.54 -33.46
CA PHE A 677 -22.54 -21.72 -33.32
C PHE A 677 -22.79 -20.86 -34.56
N LEU A 678 -21.78 -20.18 -35.10
CA LEU A 678 -21.90 -19.34 -36.29
C LEU A 678 -22.23 -20.17 -37.54
N ILE A 679 -21.65 -21.36 -37.70
CA ILE A 679 -21.94 -22.28 -38.80
C ILE A 679 -23.39 -22.72 -38.72
N ASP A 680 -23.92 -23.06 -37.54
CA ASP A 680 -25.32 -23.44 -37.35
C ASP A 680 -26.27 -22.25 -37.57
N LEU A 681 -25.89 -21.05 -37.08
CA LEU A 681 -26.67 -19.84 -37.32
C LEU A 681 -26.79 -19.56 -38.82
N ALA A 682 -25.65 -19.56 -39.53
CA ALA A 682 -25.60 -19.32 -40.96
C ALA A 682 -26.44 -20.35 -41.76
N PHE A 683 -26.45 -21.61 -41.31
CA PHE A 683 -27.28 -22.65 -41.90
C PHE A 683 -28.78 -22.45 -41.64
N LYS A 684 -29.16 -22.05 -40.40
CA LYS A 684 -30.56 -21.76 -40.02
C LYS A 684 -31.10 -20.52 -40.74
N THR A 685 -30.28 -19.51 -40.93
CA THR A 685 -30.66 -18.24 -41.61
C THR A 685 -30.42 -18.24 -43.12
N ASP A 686 -30.05 -19.36 -43.70
CA ASP A 686 -29.72 -19.52 -45.13
C ASP A 686 -28.62 -18.56 -45.62
N ASN A 687 -27.77 -18.09 -44.70
CA ASN A 687 -26.62 -17.19 -45.00
C ASN A 687 -25.42 -18.02 -45.51
N VAL A 688 -25.43 -18.27 -46.82
CA VAL A 688 -24.46 -19.14 -47.50
C VAL A 688 -23.08 -18.54 -47.46
N ASP A 689 -22.92 -17.22 -47.55
CA ASP A 689 -21.65 -16.54 -47.59
C ASP A 689 -20.96 -16.55 -46.22
N LEU A 690 -21.72 -16.35 -45.14
CA LEU A 690 -21.20 -16.51 -43.78
C LEU A 690 -20.76 -17.96 -43.57
N TRP A 691 -21.57 -18.92 -43.90
CA TRP A 691 -21.26 -20.36 -43.78
C TRP A 691 -20.00 -20.73 -44.59
N ALA A 692 -19.91 -20.28 -45.86
CA ALA A 692 -18.79 -20.56 -46.72
C ALA A 692 -17.47 -19.93 -46.24
N SER A 693 -17.54 -18.82 -45.51
CA SER A 693 -16.35 -18.18 -44.94
C SER A 693 -15.60 -19.06 -43.93
N PHE A 694 -16.29 -20.08 -43.36
CA PHE A 694 -15.67 -21.03 -42.43
C PHE A 694 -15.04 -22.25 -43.14
N LEU A 695 -15.28 -22.46 -44.42
CA LEU A 695 -14.68 -23.57 -45.16
C LEU A 695 -13.16 -23.60 -45.16
N VAL A 696 -12.53 -22.42 -45.14
CA VAL A 696 -11.05 -22.27 -45.12
C VAL A 696 -10.43 -22.51 -43.75
N ASN A 697 -11.21 -22.37 -42.70
CA ASN A 697 -10.65 -22.27 -41.33
C ASN A 697 -10.35 -23.61 -40.66
N HIS A 698 -11.03 -24.68 -41.06
CA HIS A 698 -10.84 -25.99 -40.43
C HIS A 698 -9.42 -26.59 -40.70
N GLN A 699 -8.65 -26.04 -41.62
CA GLN A 699 -7.27 -26.45 -41.90
C GLN A 699 -6.20 -25.80 -41.06
N ARG A 700 -6.44 -24.62 -40.42
CA ARG A 700 -5.41 -23.83 -39.75
C ARG A 700 -5.31 -24.07 -38.26
N TYR A 701 -6.32 -24.60 -37.58
CA TYR A 701 -6.31 -24.78 -36.12
C TYR A 701 -6.10 -26.25 -35.74
N LYS A 702 -4.87 -26.74 -35.95
CA LYS A 702 -4.34 -27.88 -35.18
C LYS A 702 -3.62 -27.37 -33.95
N ASN A 703 -4.32 -26.90 -32.93
CA ASN A 703 -3.76 -26.79 -31.59
C ASN A 703 -3.65 -28.19 -31.00
N LYS A 704 -2.48 -28.53 -30.46
CA LYS A 704 -2.15 -29.85 -29.91
C LYS A 704 -3.04 -30.28 -28.73
N GLU A 705 -3.80 -29.39 -28.13
CA GLU A 705 -4.67 -29.68 -26.98
C GLU A 705 -6.11 -30.03 -27.33
N GLU A 706 -6.59 -29.79 -28.57
CA GLU A 706 -7.90 -30.13 -29.04
C GLU A 706 -7.87 -31.31 -30.06
N GLN A 707 -7.30 -32.43 -29.69
CA GLN A 707 -7.30 -33.65 -30.51
C GLN A 707 -8.66 -34.40 -30.38
N GLY A 708 -9.77 -33.73 -30.79
CA GLY A 708 -11.06 -34.39 -31.02
C GLY A 708 -11.26 -34.58 -32.55
N PRO A 709 -12.16 -35.46 -32.94
CA PRO A 709 -12.54 -35.62 -34.36
C PRO A 709 -12.95 -34.25 -34.93
N ASP A 710 -12.78 -34.08 -36.25
CA ASP A 710 -13.00 -32.82 -36.98
C ASP A 710 -14.49 -32.47 -37.06
N ASP A 711 -15.07 -32.17 -35.90
CA ASP A 711 -16.50 -31.90 -35.71
C ASP A 711 -17.02 -30.78 -36.60
N LEU A 712 -16.23 -29.71 -36.81
CA LEU A 712 -16.64 -28.59 -37.67
C LEU A 712 -16.80 -29.01 -39.11
N ARG A 713 -15.89 -29.86 -39.62
CA ARG A 713 -15.96 -30.39 -40.98
C ARG A 713 -17.11 -31.38 -41.14
N ALA A 714 -17.32 -32.22 -40.15
CA ALA A 714 -18.46 -33.18 -40.12
C ALA A 714 -19.80 -32.44 -40.11
N GLN A 715 -19.92 -31.39 -39.28
CA GLN A 715 -21.10 -30.52 -39.19
C GLN A 715 -21.37 -29.83 -40.53
N MET A 716 -20.35 -29.17 -41.11
CA MET A 716 -20.48 -28.50 -42.42
C MET A 716 -20.84 -29.48 -43.54
N ARG A 717 -20.27 -30.68 -43.52
CA ARG A 717 -20.66 -31.75 -44.47
C ARG A 717 -22.14 -32.16 -44.34
N GLN A 718 -22.60 -32.28 -43.10
CA GLN A 718 -24.02 -32.60 -42.83
C GLN A 718 -24.93 -31.47 -43.34
N HIS A 719 -24.57 -30.19 -43.09
CA HIS A 719 -25.31 -29.06 -43.64
C HIS A 719 -25.35 -29.06 -45.16
N ALA A 720 -24.19 -29.33 -45.82
CA ALA A 720 -24.09 -29.42 -47.26
C ALA A 720 -24.97 -30.51 -47.84
N LEU A 721 -25.04 -31.68 -47.19
CA LEU A 721 -25.92 -32.78 -47.62
C LEU A 721 -27.42 -32.45 -47.48
N SER A 722 -27.79 -31.53 -46.59
CA SER A 722 -29.18 -31.18 -46.28
C SER A 722 -29.78 -30.14 -47.24
N LYS A 723 -28.96 -29.22 -47.81
CA LYS A 723 -29.46 -28.15 -48.68
C LYS A 723 -28.58 -27.95 -49.93
N PRO A 724 -29.19 -27.93 -51.17
CA PRO A 724 -28.42 -27.82 -52.42
C PRO A 724 -27.50 -26.60 -52.55
N VAL A 725 -27.89 -25.48 -51.92
CA VAL A 725 -27.10 -24.25 -51.99
C VAL A 725 -25.77 -24.39 -51.24
N PHE A 726 -25.80 -24.99 -50.07
CA PHE A 726 -24.59 -25.29 -49.26
C PHE A 726 -23.77 -26.40 -49.91
N MET A 727 -24.40 -27.38 -50.59
CA MET A 727 -23.70 -28.42 -51.32
C MET A 727 -22.87 -27.83 -52.48
N ARG A 728 -23.43 -26.86 -53.17
CA ARG A 728 -22.67 -26.17 -54.29
C ARG A 728 -21.41 -25.50 -53.77
N GLU A 729 -21.47 -24.77 -52.66
CA GLU A 729 -20.31 -24.15 -52.06
C GLU A 729 -19.27 -25.15 -51.51
N TRP A 730 -19.78 -26.24 -50.89
CA TRP A 730 -18.94 -27.35 -50.44
C TRP A 730 -18.19 -28.01 -51.59
N ALA A 731 -18.87 -28.30 -52.69
CA ALA A 731 -18.28 -28.90 -53.88
C ALA A 731 -17.30 -27.94 -54.55
N ARG A 732 -17.64 -26.63 -54.65
CA ARG A 732 -16.78 -25.58 -55.19
C ARG A 732 -15.48 -25.41 -54.38
N PHE A 733 -15.60 -25.46 -53.07
CA PHE A 733 -14.42 -25.40 -52.19
C PHE A 733 -13.53 -26.63 -52.34
N ASN A 734 -14.05 -27.80 -52.32
CA ASN A 734 -13.30 -29.05 -52.45
C ASN A 734 -12.67 -29.20 -53.86
N ASN A 735 -13.36 -28.75 -54.91
CA ASN A 735 -12.79 -28.70 -56.28
C ASN A 735 -11.76 -27.58 -56.44
N GLY A 736 -11.98 -26.43 -55.81
CA GLY A 736 -11.04 -25.28 -55.87
C GLY A 736 -9.75 -25.50 -55.08
N MET A 737 -9.70 -26.51 -54.20
CA MET A 737 -8.46 -26.88 -53.47
C MET A 737 -7.43 -27.57 -54.36
N ARG A 738 -7.76 -27.96 -55.56
CA ARG A 738 -6.79 -28.35 -56.55
C ARG A 738 -6.33 -27.10 -57.34
N LEU A 739 -5.45 -26.31 -56.69
CA LEU A 739 -4.70 -25.25 -57.38
C LEU A 739 -3.96 -25.87 -58.55
N SER A 740 -4.02 -25.26 -59.74
CA SER A 740 -3.18 -25.63 -60.84
C SER A 740 -1.69 -25.52 -60.39
N GLU A 741 -0.82 -26.33 -60.99
CA GLU A 741 0.63 -26.29 -60.67
C GLU A 741 1.20 -24.87 -60.76
N GLN A 742 0.72 -24.10 -61.72
CA GLN A 742 1.13 -22.69 -61.91
C GLN A 742 0.68 -21.76 -60.82
N GLU A 743 -0.55 -21.91 -60.27
CA GLU A 743 -1.03 -21.12 -59.16
C GLU A 743 -0.32 -21.50 -57.87
N HIS A 744 0.09 -22.76 -57.73
CA HIS A 744 0.86 -23.22 -56.55
C HIS A 744 2.32 -22.64 -56.62
N LEU A 745 2.94 -22.56 -57.81
CA LEU A 745 4.22 -21.94 -58.01
C LEU A 745 4.18 -20.42 -57.78
N LEU A 746 3.15 -19.72 -58.27
CA LEU A 746 2.91 -18.29 -57.98
C LEU A 746 2.66 -18.02 -56.51
N TRP A 747 1.90 -18.86 -55.82
CA TRP A 747 1.69 -18.72 -54.39
C TRP A 747 3.00 -18.93 -53.61
N ARG A 748 3.77 -19.99 -53.90
CA ARG A 748 5.11 -20.21 -53.33
C ARG A 748 6.05 -19.03 -53.57
N PHE A 749 6.08 -18.49 -54.77
CA PHE A 749 6.94 -17.33 -55.08
C PHE A 749 6.53 -16.08 -54.27
N ARG A 750 5.25 -15.77 -54.19
CA ARG A 750 4.71 -14.65 -53.42
C ARG A 750 4.96 -14.84 -51.90
N HIS A 751 4.74 -16.04 -51.44
CA HIS A 751 4.98 -16.40 -50.00
C HIS A 751 6.46 -16.25 -49.66
N ASN A 752 7.34 -16.84 -50.42
CA ASN A 752 8.78 -16.76 -50.21
C ASN A 752 9.31 -15.31 -50.31
N ARG A 753 8.75 -14.50 -51.20
CA ARG A 753 9.10 -13.06 -51.32
C ARG A 753 8.58 -12.28 -50.08
N SER A 754 7.43 -12.60 -49.58
CA SER A 754 6.88 -12.01 -48.35
C SER A 754 7.70 -12.38 -47.11
N MET A 755 8.08 -13.67 -46.99
CA MET A 755 8.95 -14.16 -45.90
C MET A 755 10.33 -13.49 -45.97
N LYS A 756 10.97 -13.43 -47.16
CA LYS A 756 12.26 -12.72 -47.31
C LYS A 756 12.18 -11.25 -46.92
N ARG A 757 11.06 -10.55 -47.21
CA ARG A 757 10.85 -9.16 -46.79
C ARG A 757 10.67 -9.06 -45.26
N HIS A 758 9.92 -10.00 -44.67
CA HIS A 758 9.75 -10.09 -43.25
C HIS A 758 11.08 -10.33 -42.53
N ASP A 759 11.87 -11.30 -42.99
CA ASP A 759 13.17 -11.64 -42.41
C ASP A 759 14.16 -10.48 -42.52
N ARG A 760 14.13 -9.73 -43.65
CA ARG A 760 14.95 -8.51 -43.82
C ARG A 760 14.54 -7.45 -42.80
N LYS A 761 13.23 -7.21 -42.63
CA LYS A 761 12.72 -6.24 -41.64
C LYS A 761 13.08 -6.64 -40.19
N GLN A 762 13.01 -7.93 -39.86
CA GLN A 762 13.43 -8.44 -38.53
C GLN A 762 14.95 -8.25 -38.32
N ARG A 763 15.77 -8.57 -39.33
CA ARG A 763 17.22 -8.33 -39.26
C ARG A 763 17.55 -6.86 -39.03
N ASP A 764 16.89 -5.94 -39.76
CA ASP A 764 17.08 -4.50 -39.57
C ASP A 764 16.67 -4.03 -38.13
N ILE A 765 15.66 -4.65 -37.55
CA ILE A 765 15.23 -4.38 -36.16
C ILE A 765 16.28 -4.92 -35.18
N HIS A 766 16.77 -6.16 -35.40
CA HIS A 766 17.79 -6.77 -34.55
C HIS A 766 19.10 -5.98 -34.62
N ALA A 767 19.56 -5.64 -35.79
CA ALA A 767 20.80 -4.86 -36.01
C ALA A 767 20.73 -3.49 -35.30
N ARG A 768 19.61 -2.78 -35.44
CA ARG A 768 19.39 -1.50 -34.70
C ARG A 768 19.40 -1.65 -33.21
N ASN A 769 18.73 -2.68 -32.64
CA ASN A 769 18.69 -2.91 -31.23
C ASN A 769 20.05 -3.31 -30.67
N ILE A 770 20.80 -4.15 -31.38
CA ILE A 770 22.17 -4.55 -31.01
C ILE A 770 23.11 -3.35 -31.04
N LYS A 771 23.04 -2.54 -32.07
CA LYS A 771 23.85 -1.31 -32.19
C LYS A 771 23.53 -0.38 -31.00
N PHE A 772 22.25 -0.16 -30.70
CA PHE A 772 21.85 0.68 -29.61
C PHE A 772 22.41 0.18 -28.27
N VAL A 773 22.30 -1.13 -27.97
CA VAL A 773 22.82 -1.71 -26.73
C VAL A 773 24.34 -1.69 -26.66
N SER A 774 25.05 -1.80 -27.81
CA SER A 774 26.50 -1.70 -27.84
C SER A 774 27.01 -0.28 -27.54
N GLU A 775 26.23 0.74 -27.91
CA GLU A 775 26.57 2.16 -27.74
C GLU A 775 26.11 2.74 -26.41
N ASN A 776 25.06 2.18 -25.80
CA ASN A 776 24.38 2.73 -24.63
C ASN A 776 24.38 1.75 -23.46
N LYS A 777 25.48 1.75 -22.67
CA LYS A 777 25.63 0.87 -21.50
C LYS A 777 24.61 1.09 -20.39
N GLU A 778 24.02 2.29 -20.31
CA GLU A 778 23.16 2.70 -19.19
C GLU A 778 21.65 2.54 -19.46
N ILE A 779 21.25 2.24 -20.71
CA ILE A 779 19.83 2.20 -21.11
C ILE A 779 19.53 0.86 -21.79
N ILE A 780 19.24 -0.17 -20.98
CA ILE A 780 18.83 -1.49 -21.48
C ILE A 780 17.41 -1.77 -21.06
N GLU A 781 16.47 -1.76 -22.02
CA GLU A 781 15.05 -2.01 -21.77
C GLU A 781 14.69 -3.49 -21.86
N CYS A 782 13.99 -4.01 -20.84
CA CYS A 782 13.42 -5.35 -20.86
C CYS A 782 12.41 -5.52 -22.01
N GLY A 783 12.43 -6.66 -22.65
CA GLY A 783 11.50 -7.05 -23.72
C GLY A 783 11.95 -6.68 -25.13
N ARG A 784 12.47 -5.48 -25.35
CA ARG A 784 12.91 -5.04 -26.68
C ARG A 784 14.36 -5.44 -26.99
N HIS A 785 15.28 -5.07 -26.11
CA HIS A 785 16.70 -5.36 -26.27
C HIS A 785 17.05 -6.77 -25.80
N TRP A 786 16.49 -7.19 -24.69
CA TRP A 786 16.68 -8.54 -24.16
C TRP A 786 16.12 -9.64 -25.04
N GLY A 787 14.98 -9.40 -25.72
CA GLY A 787 14.41 -10.34 -26.67
C GLY A 787 15.38 -10.65 -27.84
N CYS A 788 16.08 -9.63 -28.34
CA CYS A 788 17.11 -9.81 -29.35
C CYS A 788 18.33 -10.60 -28.86
N LEU A 789 18.74 -10.34 -27.59
CA LEU A 789 19.89 -11.02 -26.98
C LEU A 789 19.58 -12.48 -26.64
N VAL A 790 18.37 -12.76 -26.18
CA VAL A 790 17.89 -14.13 -25.95
C VAL A 790 17.89 -14.89 -27.29
N ARG A 791 17.35 -14.29 -28.35
CA ARG A 791 17.37 -14.89 -29.68
C ARG A 791 18.79 -15.14 -30.19
N PHE A 792 19.70 -14.20 -29.95
CA PHE A 792 21.11 -14.39 -30.25
C PHE A 792 21.71 -15.56 -29.48
N ALA A 793 21.46 -15.65 -28.18
CA ALA A 793 21.93 -16.74 -27.34
C ALA A 793 21.39 -18.12 -27.80
N GLU A 794 20.11 -18.17 -28.21
CA GLU A 794 19.51 -19.39 -28.77
C GLU A 794 20.23 -19.78 -30.07
N LEU A 795 20.55 -18.81 -30.94
CA LEU A 795 21.29 -19.10 -32.19
C LEU A 795 22.71 -19.56 -31.93
N VAL A 796 23.44 -18.96 -30.97
CA VAL A 796 24.77 -19.42 -30.55
C VAL A 796 24.75 -20.89 -30.13
N LEU A 797 23.71 -21.32 -29.45
CA LEU A 797 23.58 -22.68 -28.91
C LEU A 797 23.09 -23.70 -29.94
N MET A 798 22.23 -23.27 -30.89
CA MET A 798 21.53 -24.22 -31.76
C MET A 798 21.93 -24.09 -33.23
N HIS A 799 22.29 -22.87 -33.72
CA HIS A 799 22.52 -22.55 -35.14
C HIS A 799 23.54 -21.44 -35.27
N PRO A 800 24.81 -21.62 -34.85
CA PRO A 800 25.84 -20.58 -34.89
C PRO A 800 26.13 -20.04 -36.31
N GLU A 801 25.91 -20.85 -37.33
CA GLU A 801 26.04 -20.47 -38.74
C GLU A 801 25.04 -19.40 -39.19
N ARG A 802 24.03 -19.11 -38.45
CA ARG A 802 23.00 -18.12 -38.75
C ARG A 802 23.23 -16.75 -38.10
N ILE A 803 24.22 -16.60 -37.25
CA ILE A 803 24.46 -15.38 -36.46
C ILE A 803 24.74 -14.19 -37.35
N GLU A 804 25.72 -14.32 -38.26
CA GLU A 804 26.05 -13.26 -39.24
C GLU A 804 24.87 -12.90 -40.13
N LEU A 805 24.05 -13.88 -40.49
CA LEU A 805 22.87 -13.68 -41.34
C LEU A 805 21.76 -12.90 -40.63
N GLU A 806 21.55 -13.11 -39.34
CA GLU A 806 20.44 -12.47 -38.57
C GLU A 806 20.87 -11.15 -37.91
N PHE A 807 22.08 -11.02 -37.45
CA PHE A 807 22.53 -9.87 -36.64
C PHE A 807 23.59 -9.00 -37.33
N GLY A 808 24.26 -9.49 -38.33
CA GLY A 808 25.33 -8.73 -39.01
C GLY A 808 26.65 -8.76 -38.23
N ASP A 809 27.16 -7.60 -37.82
CA ASP A 809 28.47 -7.48 -37.19
C ASP A 809 28.58 -8.20 -35.82
N GLU A 810 29.34 -9.28 -35.84
CA GLU A 810 29.60 -10.11 -34.65
C GLU A 810 30.27 -9.34 -33.49
N LYS A 811 31.14 -8.37 -33.84
CA LYS A 811 31.82 -7.54 -32.83
C LYS A 811 30.84 -6.67 -32.04
N LEU A 812 29.85 -6.07 -32.69
CA LEU A 812 28.78 -5.30 -32.03
C LEU A 812 27.92 -6.18 -31.15
N VAL A 813 27.61 -7.40 -31.59
CA VAL A 813 26.82 -8.34 -30.80
C VAL A 813 27.56 -8.77 -29.53
N ARG A 814 28.85 -9.08 -29.61
CA ARG A 814 29.69 -9.39 -28.46
C ARG A 814 29.73 -8.22 -27.47
N THR A 815 29.88 -6.99 -27.96
CA THR A 815 29.87 -5.78 -27.13
C THR A 815 28.51 -5.58 -26.45
N ALA A 816 27.42 -5.73 -27.17
CA ALA A 816 26.07 -5.64 -26.59
C ALA A 816 25.81 -6.70 -25.50
N LEU A 817 26.26 -7.93 -25.74
CA LEU A 817 26.15 -9.00 -24.74
C LEU A 817 26.97 -8.71 -23.48
N ARG A 818 28.22 -8.24 -23.63
CA ARG A 818 29.03 -7.81 -22.48
C ARG A 818 28.36 -6.70 -21.69
N ASN A 819 27.85 -5.66 -22.35
CA ASN A 819 27.10 -4.59 -21.70
C ASN A 819 25.87 -5.10 -20.93
N CYS A 820 25.19 -6.11 -21.46
CA CYS A 820 24.06 -6.74 -20.76
C CYS A 820 24.49 -7.62 -19.60
N LEU A 821 25.59 -8.35 -19.72
CA LEU A 821 26.15 -9.18 -18.65
C LEU A 821 26.66 -8.33 -17.49
N ASP A 822 27.37 -7.23 -17.78
CA ASP A 822 27.81 -6.25 -16.76
C ASP A 822 26.63 -5.64 -16.00
N PHE A 823 25.46 -5.67 -16.59
CA PHE A 823 24.22 -5.18 -16.00
C PHE A 823 23.51 -6.18 -15.09
N ILE A 824 23.73 -7.49 -15.30
CA ILE A 824 23.09 -8.58 -14.56
C ILE A 824 23.94 -9.05 -13.37
N THR A 825 25.26 -8.87 -13.46
CA THR A 825 26.19 -9.38 -12.43
C THR A 825 26.09 -8.58 -11.14
N PRO A 826 26.14 -9.25 -9.96
CA PRO A 826 26.01 -8.60 -8.65
C PRO A 826 27.14 -7.59 -8.32
N GLU A 827 28.21 -7.57 -9.10
CA GLU A 827 29.38 -6.70 -8.92
C GLU A 827 29.19 -5.27 -9.48
N VAL A 828 28.01 -4.93 -10.07
CA VAL A 828 27.69 -3.54 -10.36
C VAL A 828 27.62 -2.79 -9.05
N PRO A 829 28.55 -1.87 -8.73
CA PRO A 829 28.70 -1.34 -7.40
C PRO A 829 27.42 -0.66 -6.95
N LYS A 830 26.98 -0.96 -5.73
CA LYS A 830 25.90 -0.24 -5.00
C LYS A 830 26.10 1.27 -4.98
N GLN A 831 27.32 1.74 -5.20
CA GLN A 831 27.69 3.15 -5.28
C GLN A 831 27.10 3.90 -6.49
N ARG A 832 26.83 3.24 -7.63
CA ARG A 832 26.15 3.89 -8.77
C ARG A 832 24.64 3.97 -8.60
N CYS A 833 24.06 3.13 -7.74
CA CYS A 833 22.64 3.20 -7.41
C CYS A 833 22.28 4.36 -6.46
N ASN A 834 23.21 4.81 -5.62
CA ASN A 834 22.95 5.85 -4.61
C ASN A 834 23.08 7.29 -5.14
N ALA A 835 23.75 7.50 -6.26
CA ALA A 835 23.98 8.85 -6.77
C ALA A 835 22.79 9.47 -7.55
N ASN A 836 21.74 8.70 -7.88
CA ASN A 836 20.60 9.19 -8.68
C ASN A 836 19.26 8.57 -8.24
N LEU A 837 18.97 8.53 -6.95
CA LEU A 837 17.73 8.00 -6.39
C LEU A 837 16.47 8.83 -6.77
N ASN A 838 16.63 10.05 -7.25
CA ASN A 838 15.51 10.95 -7.57
C ASN A 838 15.03 10.93 -9.03
N THR A 839 15.68 10.22 -9.90
CA THR A 839 15.25 10.14 -11.30
C THR A 839 14.91 8.69 -11.66
N GLY A 840 13.79 8.46 -12.30
CA GLY A 840 13.18 7.20 -12.76
C GLY A 840 14.05 6.02 -13.22
N ILE A 841 15.35 6.02 -12.89
CA ILE A 841 16.36 5.02 -13.28
C ILE A 841 16.14 3.69 -12.53
N LEU A 842 15.74 3.70 -11.25
CA LEU A 842 15.47 2.47 -10.50
C LEU A 842 14.30 1.64 -11.07
N ARG A 843 13.34 2.28 -11.75
CA ARG A 843 12.25 1.57 -12.44
C ARG A 843 12.66 0.91 -13.74
N ARG A 844 13.78 1.32 -14.36
CA ARG A 844 14.32 0.72 -15.58
C ARG A 844 15.01 -0.61 -15.35
N PHE A 845 15.37 -0.94 -14.11
CA PHE A 845 16.06 -2.17 -13.72
C PHE A 845 15.12 -3.31 -13.27
N TYR A 846 13.81 -3.09 -13.21
CA TYR A 846 12.88 -4.15 -12.86
C TYR A 846 12.68 -5.08 -14.05
N MET A 847 13.44 -6.16 -14.06
CA MET A 847 13.22 -7.26 -14.97
C MET A 847 12.17 -8.20 -14.35
N PRO A 848 11.05 -8.46 -15.03
CA PRO A 848 10.06 -9.42 -14.53
C PRO A 848 10.73 -10.76 -14.17
N PRO A 849 10.30 -11.46 -13.11
CA PRO A 849 10.95 -12.70 -12.66
C PRO A 849 11.10 -13.76 -13.74
N VAL A 850 10.13 -13.89 -14.64
CA VAL A 850 10.17 -14.82 -15.78
C VAL A 850 11.31 -14.50 -16.75
N TRP A 851 11.53 -13.22 -17.08
CA TRP A 851 12.61 -12.79 -17.93
C TRP A 851 13.98 -12.89 -17.27
N ARG A 852 14.05 -12.63 -15.96
CA ARG A 852 15.28 -12.81 -15.18
C ARG A 852 15.73 -14.27 -15.18
N PHE A 853 14.79 -15.20 -14.97
CA PHE A 853 15.06 -16.64 -15.01
C PHE A 853 15.48 -17.10 -16.40
N TYR A 854 14.79 -16.63 -17.46
CA TYR A 854 15.09 -16.97 -18.85
C TYR A 854 16.45 -16.44 -19.29
N VAL A 855 16.77 -15.19 -18.97
CA VAL A 855 18.06 -14.57 -19.26
C VAL A 855 19.17 -15.27 -18.48
N GLN A 856 18.99 -15.58 -17.21
CA GLN A 856 19.98 -16.35 -16.43
C GLN A 856 20.20 -17.73 -17.02
N LYS A 857 19.15 -18.42 -17.44
CA LYS A 857 19.25 -19.78 -17.99
C LYS A 857 19.88 -19.82 -19.39
N VAL A 858 19.62 -18.82 -20.24
CA VAL A 858 20.06 -18.80 -21.65
C VAL A 858 21.34 -18.00 -21.82
N VAL A 859 21.43 -16.80 -21.27
CA VAL A 859 22.56 -15.87 -21.48
C VAL A 859 23.76 -16.20 -20.61
N LEU A 860 23.55 -16.73 -19.39
CA LEU A 860 24.63 -17.18 -18.50
C LEU A 860 25.06 -18.65 -18.73
N ASN A 861 24.64 -19.25 -19.84
CA ASN A 861 25.10 -20.57 -20.21
C ASN A 861 26.63 -20.57 -20.44
N ALA A 862 27.31 -21.62 -19.99
CA ALA A 862 28.75 -21.76 -20.12
C ALA A 862 29.27 -21.62 -21.57
N SER A 863 28.49 -22.06 -22.57
CA SER A 863 28.81 -21.91 -23.98
C SER A 863 28.81 -20.47 -24.46
N ILE A 864 27.92 -19.64 -23.95
CA ILE A 864 27.82 -18.22 -24.26
C ILE A 864 28.92 -17.44 -23.55
N LEU A 865 29.19 -17.77 -22.30
CA LEU A 865 30.28 -17.17 -21.53
C LEU A 865 31.64 -17.50 -22.19
N SER A 866 31.84 -18.74 -22.65
CA SER A 866 33.03 -19.15 -23.40
C SER A 866 33.15 -18.39 -24.73
N TYR A 867 32.05 -18.20 -25.46
CA TYR A 867 32.01 -17.42 -26.70
C TYR A 867 32.34 -15.94 -26.46
N LEU A 868 32.04 -15.37 -25.32
CA LEU A 868 32.37 -13.98 -24.97
C LEU A 868 33.82 -13.78 -24.50
N GLN A 869 34.49 -14.82 -24.05
CA GLN A 869 35.92 -14.78 -23.65
C GLN A 869 36.89 -14.88 -24.82
N LEU A 870 36.42 -15.41 -25.94
CA LEU A 870 37.15 -15.44 -27.21
C LEU A 870 36.92 -14.17 -28.02
#